data_7e2111ec0ea93b0a5b79267ad143d21f
#
_entry.id   7e2111ec0ea93b0a5b79267ad143d21f
#
_cell.length_a   1.000
_cell.length_b   1.000
_cell.length_c   1.000
_cell.angle_alpha   90.00
_cell.angle_beta   90.00
_cell.angle_gamma   90.00
#
_symmetry.space_group_name_H-M   'P 1'
#
loop_
_entity.id
_entity.type
_entity.pdbx_description
1 polymer ?
#
loop_
_entity_poly.entity_id
_entity_poly.type
_entity_poly.pdbx_seq_one_letter_code
_entity_poly.pdbx_strand_id
1 'polypeptide(L)'
;MTIIRKTAPLSNYPFRALSPEVVALMEGAAKDFPSIPSAIPLKLFECYCDLMGVNVSYITLSSPSYFELARGFLGALRSTSLIDNDPTSRQSFVRLFTGIHNVIRAQIPAMEELRADPECMRANVILWDEYRSKLNEESLRYWNGWGVTSPKGREYFLNLPCLWLSHGKDFTEDFYNHWVLFFKKQARPAYTEVNKMAKFLAEHREDWPAVTFQHPQMIKAFFLAFMKDFFVKAHEEKKNINGQIKNWRRFIANCEEIFVETGVWALPYQGGLPKPLERPDLGMGTRKKTREDGVVVHEKLITPVPLHVTDEEAIEIIFHNIETDVSVIKLWATEQCRQLLSKVRERKAMAKMGQPIVRGGSLKSIEQLGIENICATFEADGYRAERNYLNSHFGNGNLVTVSGLLGLPTADKLYPYQCLLVTEHPEITHGFLDKLMLLDDNGDSIGYIKDDSGAKLIGFKDRRGKKLSEQVIQLTAQSQQWIEEILEITEPLREALRLSGNPVFKELFITCGYGFSTPSSVTQPAWNRSKFNSMPKSLEVLANQFAPYEHMLQCDLRQFLERVTLSSIRSSCGVLVYLRTKSVTEMAKALGHVRYDAILLRRYLPEAILSFFQTRWIRIFQRSFICEAMKDSPYLLEATDFSSMDELHGFLKNHALKDIPSHLRNPDNKPNAEQIESRSSQVYISIDVGIMTALLSLEAAVVSSEKAHEVCGKAKYWADVSKAVSDEIARGNDALLKKHLNVARAHCNPSRMENIIYVAAT
;
A
#
# COMPACT_ATOMS: atom_id res chain seq x y z
N MET A 1 6.99 27.96 -22.00
CA MET A 1 6.29 27.10 -21.01
C MET A 1 5.86 25.84 -21.75
N THR A 2 6.09 24.65 -21.20
CA THR A 2 5.67 23.38 -21.81
C THR A 2 4.17 23.18 -21.60
N ILE A 3 3.44 22.81 -22.66
CA ILE A 3 1.97 22.64 -22.61
C ILE A 3 1.62 21.37 -21.81
N ILE A 4 2.16 20.22 -22.18
CA ILE A 4 1.92 18.94 -21.52
C ILE A 4 3.16 18.56 -20.69
N ARG A 5 3.07 18.77 -19.40
CA ARG A 5 4.18 18.46 -18.48
C ARG A 5 4.31 16.96 -18.21
N LYS A 6 3.22 16.21 -18.24
CA LYS A 6 3.19 14.75 -18.06
C LYS A 6 2.19 14.12 -19.01
N THR A 7 2.57 13.02 -19.60
CA THR A 7 1.74 12.30 -20.59
C THR A 7 0.74 11.32 -19.96
N ALA A 8 0.98 10.90 -18.71
CA ALA A 8 0.10 9.95 -18.01
C ALA A 8 -1.39 10.40 -17.94
N PRO A 9 -1.72 11.69 -17.69
CA PRO A 9 -3.12 12.15 -17.64
C PRO A 9 -3.83 12.16 -19.00
N LEU A 10 -3.10 12.10 -20.11
CA LEU A 10 -3.68 12.21 -21.46
C LEU A 10 -4.70 11.09 -21.75
N SER A 11 -4.56 9.93 -21.13
CA SER A 11 -5.52 8.83 -21.24
C SER A 11 -6.94 9.21 -20.78
N ASN A 12 -7.07 10.24 -19.93
CA ASN A 12 -8.35 10.70 -19.39
C ASN A 12 -9.06 11.72 -20.29
N TYR A 13 -8.39 12.20 -21.34
CA TYR A 13 -8.98 13.15 -22.28
C TYR A 13 -9.75 12.40 -23.36
N PRO A 14 -11.03 12.72 -23.61
CA PRO A 14 -11.75 12.18 -24.76
C PRO A 14 -11.18 12.74 -26.06
N PHE A 15 -11.44 12.07 -27.19
CA PHE A 15 -11.20 12.61 -28.51
C PHE A 15 -12.32 13.59 -28.86
N ARG A 16 -12.00 14.78 -29.38
CA ARG A 16 -12.95 15.80 -29.83
C ARG A 16 -12.54 16.48 -31.13
N ALA A 17 -11.25 16.57 -31.42
CA ALA A 17 -10.70 17.11 -32.66
C ALA A 17 -10.53 16.04 -33.74
N LEU A 18 -10.27 14.80 -33.38
CA LEU A 18 -10.20 13.68 -34.32
C LEU A 18 -11.54 12.94 -34.35
N SER A 19 -12.08 12.72 -35.54
CA SER A 19 -13.30 11.92 -35.71
C SER A 19 -13.07 10.45 -35.32
N PRO A 20 -14.10 9.72 -34.85
CA PRO A 20 -13.97 8.31 -34.48
C PRO A 20 -13.37 7.42 -35.57
N GLU A 21 -13.70 7.71 -36.84
CA GLU A 21 -13.20 6.97 -38.00
C GLU A 21 -11.67 7.19 -38.16
N VAL A 22 -11.20 8.43 -37.96
CA VAL A 22 -9.76 8.76 -38.04
C VAL A 22 -9.00 8.10 -36.91
N VAL A 23 -9.56 8.12 -35.70
CA VAL A 23 -8.96 7.44 -34.54
C VAL A 23 -8.84 5.93 -34.83
N ALA A 24 -9.90 5.27 -35.28
CA ALA A 24 -9.89 3.84 -35.62
C ALA A 24 -8.89 3.52 -36.73
N LEU A 25 -8.78 4.37 -37.76
CA LEU A 25 -7.82 4.23 -38.85
C LEU A 25 -6.38 4.34 -38.34
N MET A 26 -6.09 5.32 -37.49
CA MET A 26 -4.76 5.52 -36.89
C MET A 26 -4.39 4.39 -35.94
N GLU A 27 -5.33 3.91 -35.11
CA GLU A 27 -5.12 2.75 -34.22
C GLU A 27 -4.88 1.45 -35.05
N GLY A 28 -5.58 1.31 -36.18
CA GLY A 28 -5.36 0.23 -37.12
C GLY A 28 -3.95 0.22 -37.69
N ALA A 29 -3.49 1.35 -38.20
CA ALA A 29 -2.16 1.55 -38.77
C ALA A 29 -1.04 1.40 -37.71
N ALA A 30 -1.32 1.77 -36.46
CA ALA A 30 -0.37 1.64 -35.36
C ALA A 30 -0.01 0.17 -35.02
N LYS A 31 -0.83 -0.81 -35.41
CA LYS A 31 -0.56 -2.25 -35.19
C LYS A 31 0.70 -2.72 -35.93
N ASP A 32 1.10 -2.03 -36.98
CA ASP A 32 2.32 -2.33 -37.74
C ASP A 32 3.59 -1.93 -36.95
N PHE A 33 3.44 -1.20 -35.83
CA PHE A 33 4.52 -0.71 -34.99
C PHE A 33 4.40 -1.19 -33.53
N PRO A 34 4.39 -2.48 -33.25
CA PRO A 34 4.06 -3.04 -31.92
C PRO A 34 5.07 -2.69 -30.82
N SER A 35 6.27 -2.20 -31.19
CA SER A 35 7.34 -1.83 -30.25
C SER A 35 7.07 -0.48 -29.54
N ILE A 36 6.13 0.34 -30.01
CA ILE A 36 5.84 1.66 -29.46
C ILE A 36 4.36 1.77 -29.13
N PRO A 37 3.98 2.00 -27.85
CA PRO A 37 2.57 2.20 -27.47
C PRO A 37 1.99 3.42 -28.19
N SER A 38 0.90 3.24 -28.95
CA SER A 38 0.30 4.28 -29.81
C SER A 38 -0.61 5.25 -29.04
N ALA A 39 -1.13 4.86 -27.89
CA ALA A 39 -2.13 5.63 -27.15
C ALA A 39 -1.67 7.07 -26.79
N ILE A 40 -0.45 7.26 -26.35
CA ILE A 40 0.09 8.58 -26.00
C ILE A 40 0.31 9.45 -27.25
N PRO A 41 0.99 9.02 -28.31
CA PRO A 41 1.15 9.81 -29.53
C PRO A 41 -0.16 10.22 -30.19
N LEU A 42 -1.16 9.35 -30.21
CA LEU A 42 -2.49 9.69 -30.73
C LEU A 42 -3.20 10.76 -29.89
N LYS A 43 -3.09 10.67 -28.57
CA LYS A 43 -3.61 11.74 -27.68
C LYS A 43 -2.84 13.05 -27.78
N LEU A 44 -1.54 12.99 -28.06
CA LEU A 44 -0.76 14.21 -28.35
C LEU A 44 -1.18 14.83 -29.67
N PHE A 45 -1.50 14.03 -30.69
CA PHE A 45 -2.01 14.54 -31.96
C PHE A 45 -3.42 15.15 -31.79
N GLU A 46 -4.30 14.50 -31.05
CA GLU A 46 -5.59 15.06 -30.65
C GLU A 46 -5.43 16.41 -29.94
N CYS A 47 -4.54 16.49 -28.94
CA CYS A 47 -4.23 17.72 -28.24
C CYS A 47 -3.74 18.81 -29.20
N TYR A 48 -2.83 18.46 -30.09
CA TYR A 48 -2.28 19.40 -31.09
C TYR A 48 -3.37 19.92 -32.04
N CYS A 49 -4.21 19.05 -32.59
CA CYS A 49 -5.32 19.43 -33.47
C CYS A 49 -6.30 20.36 -32.76
N ASP A 50 -6.66 20.07 -31.52
CA ASP A 50 -7.54 20.87 -30.70
C ASP A 50 -6.95 22.24 -30.35
N LEU A 51 -5.64 22.30 -30.02
CA LEU A 51 -4.93 23.57 -29.82
C LEU A 51 -4.92 24.46 -31.05
N MET A 52 -4.84 23.82 -32.21
CA MET A 52 -4.92 24.52 -33.50
C MET A 52 -6.35 24.90 -33.91
N GLY A 53 -7.37 24.46 -33.19
CA GLY A 53 -8.78 24.66 -33.54
C GLY A 53 -9.21 23.92 -34.82
N VAL A 54 -8.54 22.79 -35.16
CA VAL A 54 -8.80 22.06 -36.40
C VAL A 54 -9.41 20.70 -36.09
N ASN A 55 -10.57 20.42 -36.69
CA ASN A 55 -11.20 19.11 -36.66
C ASN A 55 -10.74 18.26 -37.84
N VAL A 56 -10.25 17.06 -37.55
CA VAL A 56 -9.76 16.12 -38.55
C VAL A 56 -10.78 15.00 -38.74
N SER A 57 -11.30 14.89 -39.96
CA SER A 57 -12.19 13.84 -40.44
C SER A 57 -11.53 13.05 -41.55
N TYR A 58 -12.11 11.91 -41.93
CA TYR A 58 -11.61 11.09 -43.03
C TYR A 58 -11.43 11.91 -44.35
N ILE A 59 -12.38 12.80 -44.65
CA ILE A 59 -12.34 13.64 -45.85
C ILE A 59 -11.17 14.62 -45.80
N THR A 60 -10.86 15.17 -44.63
CA THR A 60 -9.78 16.18 -44.51
C THR A 60 -8.37 15.58 -44.61
N LEU A 61 -8.21 14.27 -44.47
CA LEU A 61 -6.89 13.62 -44.54
C LEU A 61 -6.14 13.84 -45.87
N SER A 62 -6.86 14.01 -46.94
CA SER A 62 -6.29 14.27 -48.31
C SER A 62 -6.06 15.77 -48.60
N SER A 63 -6.34 16.67 -47.67
CA SER A 63 -6.18 18.11 -47.87
C SER A 63 -4.74 18.58 -47.63
N PRO A 64 -4.26 19.59 -48.38
CA PRO A 64 -2.96 20.23 -48.09
C PRO A 64 -2.88 20.79 -46.67
N SER A 65 -3.97 21.28 -46.10
CA SER A 65 -4.03 21.79 -44.74
C SER A 65 -3.78 20.70 -43.67
N TYR A 66 -4.24 19.49 -43.93
CA TYR A 66 -3.91 18.35 -43.06
C TYR A 66 -2.42 18.01 -43.12
N PHE A 67 -1.81 18.05 -44.32
CA PHE A 67 -0.38 17.79 -44.46
C PHE A 67 0.48 18.82 -43.67
N GLU A 68 0.14 20.12 -43.77
CA GLU A 68 0.79 21.15 -42.96
C GLU A 68 0.55 20.94 -41.48
N LEU A 69 -0.64 20.53 -41.05
CA LEU A 69 -1.00 20.22 -39.68
C LEU A 69 -0.12 19.04 -39.15
N ALA A 70 0.03 17.98 -39.95
CA ALA A 70 0.88 16.82 -39.62
C ALA A 70 2.36 17.19 -39.50
N ARG A 71 2.87 18.04 -40.40
CA ARG A 71 4.24 18.58 -40.34
C ARG A 71 4.46 19.42 -39.08
N GLY A 72 3.53 20.33 -38.76
CA GLY A 72 3.58 21.15 -37.56
C GLY A 72 3.59 20.28 -36.28
N PHE A 73 2.81 19.20 -36.26
CA PHE A 73 2.82 18.25 -35.17
C PHE A 73 4.18 17.54 -34.98
N LEU A 74 4.84 17.13 -36.07
CA LEU A 74 6.21 16.58 -35.98
C LEU A 74 7.16 17.62 -35.37
N GLY A 75 7.05 18.89 -35.77
CA GLY A 75 7.80 19.99 -35.18
C GLY A 75 7.55 20.14 -33.68
N ALA A 76 6.27 20.11 -33.29
CA ALA A 76 5.83 20.18 -31.91
C ALA A 76 6.37 19.03 -31.04
N LEU A 77 6.37 17.78 -31.55
CA LEU A 77 6.97 16.64 -30.88
C LEU A 77 8.49 16.78 -30.69
N ARG A 78 9.16 17.44 -31.61
CA ARG A 78 10.60 17.69 -31.50
C ARG A 78 10.94 18.79 -30.49
N SER A 79 10.05 19.76 -30.34
CA SER A 79 10.18 20.85 -29.40
C SER A 79 9.87 20.43 -27.97
N THR A 80 10.55 21.04 -26.98
CA THR A 80 10.20 20.90 -25.55
C THR A 80 8.97 21.71 -25.14
N SER A 81 8.42 22.50 -26.04
CA SER A 81 7.27 23.37 -25.75
C SER A 81 5.94 22.64 -25.74
N LEU A 82 5.78 21.57 -26.51
CA LEU A 82 4.59 20.73 -26.43
C LEU A 82 4.65 19.73 -25.27
N ILE A 83 5.74 18.95 -25.20
CA ILE A 83 5.91 17.91 -24.18
C ILE A 83 7.31 17.96 -23.58
N ASP A 84 7.43 17.62 -22.28
CA ASP A 84 8.68 17.58 -21.50
C ASP A 84 9.18 16.13 -21.34
N ASN A 85 9.13 15.35 -22.41
CA ASN A 85 9.70 14.01 -22.44
C ASN A 85 11.18 14.04 -22.86
N ASP A 86 11.93 12.99 -22.51
CA ASP A 86 13.30 12.83 -22.96
C ASP A 86 13.39 12.80 -24.50
N PRO A 87 14.55 13.19 -25.08
CA PRO A 87 14.72 13.27 -26.53
C PRO A 87 14.48 11.93 -27.26
N THR A 88 14.77 10.80 -26.60
CA THR A 88 14.60 9.46 -27.18
C THR A 88 13.12 9.11 -27.31
N SER A 89 12.33 9.38 -26.27
CA SER A 89 10.87 9.20 -26.28
C SER A 89 10.22 10.10 -27.35
N ARG A 90 10.61 11.37 -27.43
CA ARG A 90 10.10 12.28 -28.46
C ARG A 90 10.44 11.80 -29.87
N GLN A 91 11.65 11.32 -30.10
CA GLN A 91 12.04 10.74 -31.38
C GLN A 91 11.24 9.49 -31.73
N SER A 92 10.92 8.65 -30.74
CA SER A 92 10.08 7.47 -30.94
C SER A 92 8.66 7.85 -31.35
N PHE A 93 8.09 8.92 -30.75
CA PHE A 93 6.78 9.44 -31.14
C PHE A 93 6.76 10.00 -32.56
N VAL A 94 7.83 10.73 -32.96
CA VAL A 94 7.99 11.19 -34.34
C VAL A 94 8.01 10.02 -35.32
N ARG A 95 8.80 8.98 -35.06
CA ARG A 95 8.89 7.77 -35.91
C ARG A 95 7.54 7.07 -36.02
N LEU A 96 6.85 6.88 -34.90
CA LEU A 96 5.56 6.21 -34.87
C LEU A 96 4.52 7.00 -35.67
N PHE A 97 4.39 8.31 -35.43
CA PHE A 97 3.40 9.13 -36.13
C PHE A 97 3.67 9.19 -37.63
N THR A 98 4.92 9.37 -38.06
CA THR A 98 5.32 9.32 -39.46
C THR A 98 4.99 7.97 -40.09
N GLY A 99 5.23 6.87 -39.37
CA GLY A 99 4.90 5.51 -39.82
C GLY A 99 3.39 5.33 -40.00
N ILE A 100 2.58 5.70 -38.98
CA ILE A 100 1.11 5.64 -39.04
C ILE A 100 0.60 6.43 -40.24
N HIS A 101 1.05 7.69 -40.40
CA HIS A 101 0.64 8.54 -41.52
C HIS A 101 0.92 7.88 -42.88
N ASN A 102 2.13 7.35 -43.08
CA ASN A 102 2.53 6.75 -44.35
C ASN A 102 1.84 5.39 -44.62
N VAL A 103 1.47 4.65 -43.59
CA VAL A 103 0.60 3.45 -43.74
C VAL A 103 -0.80 3.86 -44.22
N ILE A 104 -1.37 4.92 -43.63
CA ILE A 104 -2.68 5.44 -44.06
C ILE A 104 -2.61 6.00 -45.49
N ARG A 105 -1.52 6.69 -45.84
CA ARG A 105 -1.27 7.19 -47.22
C ARG A 105 -1.30 6.05 -48.25
N ALA A 106 -0.83 4.87 -47.91
CA ALA A 106 -0.91 3.74 -48.83
C ALA A 106 -2.36 3.34 -49.18
N GLN A 107 -3.31 3.67 -48.30
CA GLN A 107 -4.75 3.45 -48.50
C GLN A 107 -5.44 4.67 -49.12
N ILE A 108 -4.89 5.87 -48.95
CA ILE A 108 -5.42 7.14 -49.44
C ILE A 108 -4.34 7.80 -50.31
N PRO A 109 -4.24 7.49 -51.62
CA PRO A 109 -3.15 7.96 -52.48
C PRO A 109 -3.08 9.49 -52.64
N ALA A 110 -4.16 10.22 -52.32
CA ALA A 110 -4.19 11.66 -52.38
C ALA A 110 -3.43 12.34 -51.20
N MET A 111 -3.02 11.60 -50.17
CA MET A 111 -2.19 12.11 -49.09
C MET A 111 -0.74 12.26 -49.53
N GLU A 112 -0.10 13.33 -49.10
CA GLU A 112 1.34 13.53 -49.31
C GLU A 112 2.18 12.68 -48.35
N GLU A 113 3.41 12.36 -48.76
CA GLU A 113 4.35 11.59 -47.93
C GLU A 113 4.93 12.43 -46.80
N LEU A 114 4.77 11.97 -45.57
CA LEU A 114 5.34 12.62 -44.41
C LEU A 114 6.77 12.12 -44.17
N ARG A 115 7.74 13.03 -44.14
CA ARG A 115 9.17 12.73 -43.96
C ARG A 115 9.70 13.32 -42.66
N ALA A 116 10.60 12.58 -42.01
CA ALA A 116 11.23 12.97 -40.75
C ALA A 116 12.75 13.04 -40.84
N ASP A 117 13.29 13.32 -42.04
CA ASP A 117 14.71 13.58 -42.21
C ASP A 117 15.12 14.91 -41.54
N PRO A 118 16.42 15.16 -41.29
CA PRO A 118 16.90 16.32 -40.54
C PRO A 118 16.55 17.69 -41.16
N GLU A 119 16.39 17.75 -42.49
CA GLU A 119 16.05 18.99 -43.20
C GLU A 119 14.55 19.30 -43.04
N CYS A 120 13.70 18.33 -43.33
CA CYS A 120 12.26 18.42 -43.10
C CYS A 120 11.92 18.74 -41.62
N MET A 121 12.63 18.11 -40.69
CA MET A 121 12.40 18.36 -39.27
C MET A 121 12.76 19.79 -38.83
N ARG A 122 13.79 20.40 -39.39
CA ARG A 122 14.12 21.82 -39.13
C ARG A 122 12.99 22.73 -39.60
N ALA A 123 12.49 22.52 -40.80
CA ALA A 123 11.34 23.27 -41.34
C ALA A 123 10.07 23.07 -40.51
N ASN A 124 9.82 21.85 -40.04
CA ASN A 124 8.68 21.52 -39.20
C ASN A 124 8.73 22.18 -37.81
N VAL A 125 9.92 22.33 -37.22
CA VAL A 125 10.09 23.08 -35.96
C VAL A 125 9.79 24.56 -36.12
N ILE A 126 10.27 25.17 -37.23
CA ILE A 126 9.94 26.58 -37.55
C ILE A 126 8.44 26.76 -37.71
N LEU A 127 7.80 25.87 -38.44
CA LEU A 127 6.33 25.89 -38.64
C LEU A 127 5.58 25.80 -37.29
N TRP A 128 6.05 24.93 -36.37
CA TRP A 128 5.47 24.87 -35.03
C TRP A 128 5.66 26.16 -34.22
N ASP A 129 6.83 26.78 -34.28
CA ASP A 129 7.12 28.00 -33.53
C ASP A 129 6.23 29.18 -34.04
N GLU A 130 5.92 29.21 -35.34
CA GLU A 130 4.96 30.16 -35.90
C GLU A 130 3.54 29.92 -35.39
N TYR A 131 3.10 28.66 -35.35
CA TYR A 131 1.75 28.29 -34.90
C TYR A 131 1.57 28.51 -33.41
N ARG A 132 2.61 28.32 -32.62
CA ARG A 132 2.58 28.45 -31.16
C ARG A 132 2.09 29.80 -30.67
N SER A 133 2.29 30.88 -31.45
CA SER A 133 1.82 32.22 -31.12
C SER A 133 0.31 32.42 -31.33
N LYS A 134 -0.33 31.47 -32.00
CA LYS A 134 -1.77 31.57 -32.43
C LYS A 134 -2.65 30.51 -31.73
N LEU A 135 -2.12 29.81 -30.69
CA LEU A 135 -2.85 28.74 -30.03
C LEU A 135 -4.10 29.28 -29.31
N ASN A 136 -5.16 28.45 -29.30
CA ASN A 136 -6.40 28.75 -28.61
C ASN A 136 -6.18 28.71 -27.08
N GLU A 137 -6.45 29.83 -26.39
CA GLU A 137 -6.25 29.96 -24.95
C GLU A 137 -7.16 29.02 -24.13
N GLU A 138 -8.38 28.80 -24.58
CA GLU A 138 -9.34 27.91 -23.93
C GLU A 138 -8.89 26.45 -24.03
N SER A 139 -8.42 26.03 -25.23
CA SER A 139 -7.83 24.69 -25.41
C SER A 139 -6.53 24.54 -24.61
N LEU A 140 -5.68 25.57 -24.52
CA LEU A 140 -4.51 25.54 -23.65
C LEU A 140 -4.89 25.28 -22.19
N ARG A 141 -5.95 25.94 -21.69
CA ARG A 141 -6.43 25.72 -20.33
C ARG A 141 -7.02 24.33 -20.15
N TYR A 142 -7.79 23.83 -21.14
CA TYR A 142 -8.33 22.48 -21.12
C TYR A 142 -7.23 21.41 -21.00
N TRP A 143 -6.16 21.54 -21.79
CA TRP A 143 -5.05 20.57 -21.85
C TRP A 143 -3.99 20.74 -20.76
N ASN A 144 -4.11 21.70 -19.86
CA ASN A 144 -3.12 22.02 -18.82
C ASN A 144 -2.97 20.93 -17.71
N GLY A 145 -3.68 19.80 -17.84
CA GLY A 145 -3.42 18.59 -17.06
C GLY A 145 -4.09 18.51 -15.70
N TRP A 146 -4.80 19.53 -15.20
CA TRP A 146 -5.57 19.51 -13.93
C TRP A 146 -4.80 18.93 -12.74
N GLY A 147 -3.53 19.30 -12.63
CA GLY A 147 -2.61 18.77 -11.64
C GLY A 147 -2.78 19.43 -10.27
N VAL A 148 -2.58 18.64 -9.22
CA VAL A 148 -2.55 19.11 -7.84
C VAL A 148 -1.27 18.61 -7.19
N THR A 149 -0.49 19.51 -6.58
CA THR A 149 0.71 19.15 -5.84
C THR A 149 0.40 19.13 -4.34
N SER A 150 0.65 17.99 -3.69
CA SER A 150 0.52 17.85 -2.24
C SER A 150 1.66 18.59 -1.50
N PRO A 151 1.55 18.84 -0.18
CA PRO A 151 2.63 19.43 0.64
C PRO A 151 3.94 18.63 0.61
N LYS A 152 3.89 17.37 0.16
CA LYS A 152 5.06 16.49 0.01
C LYS A 152 5.64 16.45 -1.39
N GLY A 153 5.29 17.40 -2.24
CA GLY A 153 5.76 17.48 -3.63
C GLY A 153 5.20 16.42 -4.57
N ARG A 154 4.26 15.56 -4.14
CA ARG A 154 3.63 14.58 -5.01
C ARG A 154 2.54 15.25 -5.85
N GLU A 155 2.61 15.00 -7.15
CA GLU A 155 1.58 15.46 -8.09
C GLU A 155 0.50 14.38 -8.27
N TYR A 156 -0.73 14.83 -8.28
CA TYR A 156 -1.94 14.06 -8.57
C TYR A 156 -2.69 14.76 -9.70
N PHE A 157 -3.47 14.00 -10.47
CA PHE A 157 -4.23 14.55 -11.59
C PHE A 157 -5.71 14.26 -11.39
N LEU A 158 -6.52 15.32 -11.50
CA LEU A 158 -7.97 15.22 -11.50
C LEU A 158 -8.47 14.94 -12.92
N ASN A 159 -9.39 13.99 -13.08
CA ASN A 159 -9.97 13.64 -14.36
C ASN A 159 -11.15 14.58 -14.69
N LEU A 160 -10.84 15.86 -14.93
CA LEU A 160 -11.81 16.89 -15.19
C LEU A 160 -12.09 17.20 -16.68
N PRO A 161 -11.33 16.69 -17.66
CA PRO A 161 -11.68 16.90 -19.07
C PRO A 161 -13.09 16.45 -19.44
N CYS A 162 -13.56 15.33 -18.86
CA CYS A 162 -14.94 14.86 -19.05
C CYS A 162 -15.98 15.84 -18.47
N LEU A 163 -15.67 16.43 -17.31
CA LEU A 163 -16.54 17.40 -16.64
C LEU A 163 -16.59 18.72 -17.40
N TRP A 164 -15.48 19.18 -17.97
CA TRP A 164 -15.42 20.35 -18.83
C TRP A 164 -16.36 20.25 -20.03
N LEU A 165 -16.39 19.09 -20.67
CA LEU A 165 -17.24 18.84 -21.84
C LEU A 165 -18.73 18.70 -21.48
N SER A 166 -19.05 18.23 -20.29
CA SER A 166 -20.44 17.99 -19.88
C SER A 166 -21.07 19.16 -19.14
N HIS A 167 -20.32 19.89 -18.31
CA HIS A 167 -20.80 20.93 -17.40
C HIS A 167 -20.21 22.32 -17.70
N GLY A 168 -19.31 22.41 -18.69
CA GLY A 168 -18.69 23.66 -19.10
C GLY A 168 -17.49 24.09 -18.28
N LYS A 169 -16.83 25.12 -18.79
CA LYS A 169 -15.58 25.68 -18.24
C LYS A 169 -15.76 26.19 -16.83
N ASP A 170 -16.72 27.05 -16.60
CA ASP A 170 -16.86 27.79 -15.34
C ASP A 170 -17.11 26.85 -14.15
N PHE A 171 -18.02 25.88 -14.31
CA PHE A 171 -18.27 24.86 -13.28
C PHE A 171 -17.03 24.01 -13.01
N THR A 172 -16.31 23.64 -14.06
CA THR A 172 -15.13 22.76 -13.92
C THR A 172 -13.96 23.47 -13.25
N GLU A 173 -13.74 24.75 -13.60
CA GLU A 173 -12.68 25.56 -12.97
C GLU A 173 -12.98 25.87 -11.51
N ASP A 174 -14.21 26.19 -11.18
CA ASP A 174 -14.64 26.43 -9.81
C ASP A 174 -14.46 25.14 -8.96
N PHE A 175 -14.95 24.01 -9.46
CA PHE A 175 -14.76 22.71 -8.85
C PHE A 175 -13.28 22.37 -8.64
N TYR A 176 -12.43 22.62 -9.65
CA TYR A 176 -10.98 22.37 -9.57
C TYR A 176 -10.32 23.27 -8.52
N ASN A 177 -10.61 24.54 -8.52
CA ASN A 177 -9.97 25.51 -7.64
C ASN A 177 -10.22 25.17 -6.16
N HIS A 178 -11.45 24.81 -5.81
CA HIS A 178 -11.81 24.41 -4.44
C HIS A 178 -11.06 23.14 -4.01
N TRP A 179 -10.99 22.10 -4.85
CA TRP A 179 -10.24 20.90 -4.56
C TRP A 179 -8.72 21.15 -4.45
N VAL A 180 -8.15 22.00 -5.30
CA VAL A 180 -6.71 22.35 -5.26
C VAL A 180 -6.34 23.01 -3.94
N LEU A 181 -7.12 23.99 -3.49
CA LEU A 181 -6.90 24.70 -2.23
C LEU A 181 -6.91 23.71 -1.04
N PHE A 182 -7.81 22.75 -1.06
CA PHE A 182 -7.93 21.74 -0.03
C PHE A 182 -6.78 20.72 -0.10
N PHE A 183 -6.50 20.18 -1.28
CA PHE A 183 -5.48 19.16 -1.46
C PHE A 183 -4.06 19.67 -1.21
N LYS A 184 -3.78 20.94 -1.42
CA LYS A 184 -2.51 21.58 -1.03
C LYS A 184 -2.22 21.47 0.47
N LYS A 185 -3.24 21.23 1.30
CA LYS A 185 -3.11 21.06 2.76
C LYS A 185 -3.01 19.59 3.17
N GLN A 186 -3.32 18.65 2.29
CA GLN A 186 -3.42 17.23 2.60
C GLN A 186 -2.22 16.41 2.13
N ALA A 187 -1.60 15.66 3.03
CA ALA A 187 -0.48 14.76 2.70
C ALA A 187 -0.88 13.61 1.73
N ARG A 188 -2.15 13.18 1.78
CA ARG A 188 -2.73 12.13 0.92
C ARG A 188 -4.13 12.52 0.46
N PRO A 189 -4.23 13.25 -0.65
CA PRO A 189 -5.51 13.65 -1.22
C PRO A 189 -6.40 12.46 -1.60
N ALA A 190 -7.72 12.59 -1.38
CA ALA A 190 -8.74 11.64 -1.81
C ALA A 190 -9.14 11.84 -3.27
N TYR A 191 -8.15 11.97 -4.17
CA TYR A 191 -8.37 12.32 -5.59
C TYR A 191 -9.12 11.24 -6.38
N THR A 192 -9.02 9.97 -5.97
CA THR A 192 -9.70 8.84 -6.64
C THR A 192 -11.21 8.97 -6.58
N GLU A 193 -11.76 9.35 -5.44
CA GLU A 193 -13.18 9.54 -5.23
C GLU A 193 -13.68 10.77 -6.00
N VAL A 194 -12.88 11.84 -6.06
CA VAL A 194 -13.16 13.02 -6.87
C VAL A 194 -13.23 12.69 -8.37
N ASN A 195 -12.29 11.89 -8.86
CA ASN A 195 -12.28 11.42 -10.25
C ASN A 195 -13.49 10.54 -10.58
N LYS A 196 -13.93 9.70 -9.65
CA LYS A 196 -15.17 8.91 -9.82
C LYS A 196 -16.41 9.81 -9.88
N MET A 197 -16.48 10.82 -9.01
CA MET A 197 -17.58 11.78 -9.02
C MET A 197 -17.63 12.57 -10.34
N ALA A 198 -16.47 13.09 -10.80
CA ALA A 198 -16.39 13.81 -12.08
C ALA A 198 -16.85 12.94 -13.27
N LYS A 199 -16.45 11.66 -13.26
CA LYS A 199 -16.89 10.70 -14.29
C LYS A 199 -18.40 10.45 -14.21
N PHE A 200 -18.94 10.22 -13.02
CA PHE A 200 -20.37 9.99 -12.81
C PHE A 200 -21.21 11.20 -13.27
N LEU A 201 -20.78 12.41 -12.92
CA LEU A 201 -21.43 13.65 -13.39
C LEU A 201 -21.42 13.74 -14.92
N ALA A 202 -20.28 13.46 -15.56
CA ALA A 202 -20.16 13.53 -17.02
C ALA A 202 -21.04 12.49 -17.73
N GLU A 203 -21.17 11.29 -17.18
CA GLU A 203 -22.01 10.19 -17.69
C GLU A 203 -23.52 10.49 -17.53
N HIS A 204 -23.91 11.28 -16.52
CA HIS A 204 -25.30 11.58 -16.17
C HIS A 204 -25.61 13.10 -16.22
N ARG A 205 -25.05 13.80 -17.22
CA ARG A 205 -25.14 15.26 -17.33
C ARG A 205 -26.56 15.79 -17.41
N GLU A 206 -27.48 15.04 -18.00
CA GLU A 206 -28.90 15.45 -18.17
C GLU A 206 -29.67 15.34 -16.84
N ASP A 207 -29.35 14.34 -16.03
CA ASP A 207 -29.95 14.13 -14.72
C ASP A 207 -29.42 15.12 -13.67
N TRP A 208 -28.13 15.46 -13.76
CA TRP A 208 -27.40 16.24 -12.77
C TRP A 208 -26.70 17.45 -13.38
N PRO A 209 -27.41 18.46 -13.89
CA PRO A 209 -26.79 19.70 -14.37
C PRO A 209 -26.14 20.50 -13.23
N ALA A 210 -25.25 21.46 -13.55
CA ALA A 210 -24.50 22.22 -12.55
C ALA A 210 -25.38 22.88 -11.45
N VAL A 211 -26.63 23.28 -11.80
CA VAL A 211 -27.57 23.83 -10.84
C VAL A 211 -28.00 22.89 -9.74
N THR A 212 -27.78 21.57 -9.91
CA THR A 212 -28.06 20.53 -8.90
C THR A 212 -27.45 20.87 -7.55
N PHE A 213 -26.23 21.42 -7.54
CA PHE A 213 -25.49 21.75 -6.32
C PHE A 213 -25.99 23.01 -5.61
N GLN A 214 -26.87 23.77 -6.22
CA GLN A 214 -27.50 24.97 -5.65
C GLN A 214 -28.86 24.66 -4.97
N HIS A 215 -29.37 23.44 -5.12
CA HIS A 215 -30.69 23.06 -4.59
C HIS A 215 -30.57 21.99 -3.47
N PRO A 216 -31.07 22.28 -2.23
CA PRO A 216 -30.97 21.39 -1.08
C PRO A 216 -31.47 19.97 -1.27
N GLN A 217 -32.53 19.79 -2.06
CA GLN A 217 -33.09 18.45 -2.35
C GLN A 217 -32.31 17.73 -3.44
N MET A 218 -31.94 18.45 -4.52
CA MET A 218 -31.25 17.88 -5.66
C MET A 218 -29.82 17.40 -5.30
N ILE A 219 -29.08 18.17 -4.50
CA ILE A 219 -27.74 17.77 -4.04
C ILE A 219 -27.78 16.49 -3.23
N LYS A 220 -28.80 16.33 -2.36
CA LYS A 220 -28.97 15.10 -1.58
C LYS A 220 -29.30 13.91 -2.48
N ALA A 221 -30.20 14.09 -3.44
CA ALA A 221 -30.58 13.07 -4.42
C ALA A 221 -29.37 12.66 -5.29
N PHE A 222 -28.57 13.62 -5.76
CA PHE A 222 -27.32 13.35 -6.47
C PHE A 222 -26.37 12.46 -5.66
N PHE A 223 -26.06 12.83 -4.42
CA PHE A 223 -25.14 12.05 -3.61
C PHE A 223 -25.69 10.67 -3.23
N LEU A 224 -27.01 10.48 -3.15
CA LEU A 224 -27.63 9.15 -3.00
C LEU A 224 -27.44 8.32 -4.27
N ALA A 225 -27.67 8.89 -5.45
CA ALA A 225 -27.45 8.19 -6.72
C ALA A 225 -25.97 7.83 -6.94
N PHE A 226 -25.06 8.77 -6.68
CA PHE A 226 -23.63 8.53 -6.76
C PHE A 226 -23.14 7.50 -5.71
N MET A 227 -23.68 7.51 -4.50
CA MET A 227 -23.36 6.52 -3.48
C MET A 227 -23.77 5.11 -3.94
N LYS A 228 -24.95 4.97 -4.54
CA LYS A 228 -25.43 3.70 -5.10
C LYS A 228 -24.46 3.20 -6.19
N ASP A 229 -24.13 4.02 -7.17
CA ASP A 229 -23.18 3.68 -8.26
C ASP A 229 -21.80 3.29 -7.70
N PHE A 230 -21.28 4.07 -6.74
CA PHE A 230 -19.99 3.83 -6.11
C PHE A 230 -19.90 2.46 -5.44
N PHE A 231 -20.96 2.06 -4.68
CA PHE A 231 -20.96 0.77 -4.00
C PHE A 231 -21.29 -0.41 -4.92
N VAL A 232 -22.11 -0.21 -5.96
CA VAL A 232 -22.37 -1.23 -6.99
C VAL A 232 -21.07 -1.56 -7.73
N LYS A 233 -20.37 -0.56 -8.25
CA LYS A 233 -19.07 -0.75 -8.91
C LYS A 233 -18.03 -1.38 -7.98
N ALA A 234 -18.02 -0.99 -6.71
CA ALA A 234 -17.12 -1.59 -5.72
C ALA A 234 -17.42 -3.09 -5.47
N HIS A 235 -18.70 -3.48 -5.53
CA HIS A 235 -19.12 -4.88 -5.39
C HIS A 235 -18.72 -5.70 -6.63
N GLU A 236 -18.99 -5.18 -7.84
CA GLU A 236 -18.60 -5.81 -9.10
C GLU A 236 -17.09 -6.02 -9.20
N GLU A 237 -16.31 -5.04 -8.77
CA GLU A 237 -14.85 -5.11 -8.71
C GLU A 237 -14.32 -5.94 -7.52
N LYS A 238 -15.20 -6.58 -6.74
CA LYS A 238 -14.88 -7.40 -5.55
C LYS A 238 -14.00 -6.67 -4.52
N LYS A 239 -14.19 -5.35 -4.37
CA LYS A 239 -13.48 -4.53 -3.39
C LYS A 239 -14.00 -4.76 -1.98
N ASN A 240 -13.13 -4.55 -0.98
CA ASN A 240 -13.52 -4.62 0.42
C ASN A 240 -14.51 -3.49 0.77
N ILE A 241 -15.76 -3.83 1.05
CA ILE A 241 -16.85 -2.87 1.30
C ILE A 241 -16.58 -1.99 2.53
N ASN A 242 -16.02 -2.53 3.61
CA ASN A 242 -15.68 -1.73 4.79
C ASN A 242 -14.61 -0.68 4.48
N GLY A 243 -13.63 -1.02 3.63
CA GLY A 243 -12.65 -0.06 3.12
C GLY A 243 -13.31 1.04 2.27
N GLN A 244 -14.30 0.65 1.44
CA GLN A 244 -15.04 1.61 0.62
C GLN A 244 -15.95 2.53 1.45
N ILE A 245 -16.57 2.02 2.53
CA ILE A 245 -17.34 2.85 3.48
C ILE A 245 -16.42 3.93 4.11
N LYS A 246 -15.22 3.56 4.56
CA LYS A 246 -14.24 4.52 5.11
C LYS A 246 -13.82 5.58 4.07
N ASN A 247 -13.58 5.16 2.82
CA ASN A 247 -13.23 6.07 1.73
C ASN A 247 -14.38 7.02 1.41
N TRP A 248 -15.61 6.50 1.31
CA TRP A 248 -16.81 7.30 1.07
C TRP A 248 -17.02 8.35 2.18
N ARG A 249 -16.99 7.93 3.45
CA ARG A 249 -17.18 8.87 4.58
C ARG A 249 -16.14 9.97 4.59
N ARG A 250 -14.88 9.65 4.33
CA ARG A 250 -13.81 10.65 4.21
C ARG A 250 -14.07 11.60 3.05
N PHE A 251 -14.47 11.06 1.89
CA PHE A 251 -14.78 11.86 0.71
C PHE A 251 -15.95 12.81 0.97
N ILE A 252 -17.03 12.32 1.57
CA ILE A 252 -18.19 13.15 1.94
C ILE A 252 -17.84 14.24 2.95
N ALA A 253 -17.04 13.91 3.98
CA ALA A 253 -16.57 14.93 4.93
C ALA A 253 -15.75 16.03 4.23
N ASN A 254 -14.91 15.64 3.27
CA ASN A 254 -14.18 16.63 2.45
C ASN A 254 -15.13 17.49 1.60
N CYS A 255 -16.17 16.91 0.98
CA CYS A 255 -17.14 17.67 0.22
C CYS A 255 -17.95 18.65 1.11
N GLU A 256 -18.33 18.22 2.32
CA GLU A 256 -18.99 19.08 3.30
C GLU A 256 -18.10 20.28 3.67
N GLU A 257 -16.83 20.02 4.05
CA GLU A 257 -15.87 21.05 4.43
C GLU A 257 -15.56 22.04 3.28
N ILE A 258 -15.39 21.53 2.06
CA ILE A 258 -14.94 22.34 0.92
C ILE A 258 -16.07 23.16 0.33
N PHE A 259 -17.27 22.60 0.19
CA PHE A 259 -18.34 23.19 -0.60
C PHE A 259 -19.59 23.57 0.19
N VAL A 260 -19.99 22.74 1.17
CA VAL A 260 -21.23 23.02 1.91
C VAL A 260 -20.98 24.03 3.02
N GLU A 261 -19.94 23.86 3.83
CA GLU A 261 -19.60 24.78 4.91
C GLU A 261 -19.16 26.15 4.40
N THR A 262 -18.59 26.20 3.21
CA THR A 262 -18.19 27.45 2.55
C THR A 262 -19.36 28.14 1.81
N GLY A 263 -20.51 27.51 1.70
CA GLY A 263 -21.68 28.04 1.02
C GLY A 263 -21.61 27.97 -0.52
N VAL A 264 -20.61 27.29 -1.08
CA VAL A 264 -20.50 27.07 -2.55
C VAL A 264 -21.60 26.13 -3.04
N TRP A 265 -21.90 25.09 -2.24
CA TRP A 265 -23.04 24.20 -2.48
C TRP A 265 -24.14 24.41 -1.44
N ALA A 266 -25.37 24.15 -1.84
CA ALA A 266 -26.51 24.24 -0.94
C ALA A 266 -26.38 23.28 0.24
N LEU A 267 -26.83 23.69 1.41
CA LEU A 267 -26.98 22.80 2.57
C LEU A 267 -28.04 21.74 2.25
N PRO A 268 -27.70 20.43 2.32
CA PRO A 268 -28.62 19.36 2.00
C PRO A 268 -29.88 19.37 2.88
N TYR A 269 -31.04 19.11 2.29
CA TYR A 269 -32.31 19.02 3.04
C TYR A 269 -32.27 17.88 4.08
N GLN A 270 -32.71 18.14 5.29
CA GLN A 270 -32.73 17.19 6.42
C GLN A 270 -31.36 16.64 6.82
N GLY A 271 -30.37 17.49 6.93
CA GLY A 271 -29.06 17.14 7.49
C GLY A 271 -27.93 17.10 6.48
N GLY A 272 -26.80 16.45 6.79
CA GLY A 272 -25.61 16.40 5.95
C GLY A 272 -25.76 15.50 4.71
N LEU A 273 -24.70 15.45 3.93
CA LEU A 273 -24.60 14.56 2.78
C LEU A 273 -24.69 13.06 3.20
N PRO A 274 -25.20 12.16 2.33
CA PRO A 274 -25.45 10.77 2.68
C PRO A 274 -24.19 10.03 3.09
N LYS A 275 -24.22 9.42 4.29
CA LYS A 275 -23.16 8.54 4.82
C LYS A 275 -23.74 7.17 5.12
N PRO A 276 -23.14 6.06 4.64
CA PRO A 276 -23.60 4.73 5.00
C PRO A 276 -23.39 4.51 6.50
N LEU A 277 -24.28 3.74 7.10
CA LEU A 277 -24.14 3.31 8.48
C LEU A 277 -22.83 2.53 8.65
N GLU A 278 -22.07 2.84 9.70
CA GLU A 278 -20.95 1.99 10.08
C GLU A 278 -21.50 0.63 10.52
N ARG A 279 -21.16 -0.40 9.79
CA ARG A 279 -21.24 -1.74 10.37
C ARG A 279 -20.21 -1.80 11.49
N PRO A 280 -20.56 -2.28 12.69
CA PRO A 280 -19.57 -2.54 13.72
C PRO A 280 -18.47 -3.37 13.08
N ASP A 281 -17.22 -2.89 13.19
CA ASP A 281 -16.05 -3.57 12.65
C ASP A 281 -15.96 -4.87 13.45
N LEU A 282 -16.50 -5.96 12.92
CA LEU A 282 -16.34 -7.33 13.43
C LEU A 282 -14.86 -7.74 13.26
N GLY A 283 -13.96 -6.88 13.75
CA GLY A 283 -12.51 -6.92 13.58
C GLY A 283 -12.15 -7.13 12.11
N MET A 284 -11.30 -6.30 11.54
CA MET A 284 -10.81 -6.57 10.19
C MET A 284 -10.11 -7.93 10.20
N GLY A 285 -10.83 -8.98 9.86
CA GLY A 285 -10.26 -10.27 9.58
C GLY A 285 -9.10 -10.06 8.63
N THR A 286 -8.00 -10.75 8.86
CA THR A 286 -6.95 -10.88 7.85
C THR A 286 -7.62 -11.21 6.53
N ARG A 287 -7.24 -10.55 5.45
CA ARG A 287 -7.83 -10.80 4.13
C ARG A 287 -7.75 -12.29 3.84
N LYS A 288 -8.91 -12.90 3.68
CA LYS A 288 -9.01 -14.30 3.26
C LYS A 288 -8.97 -14.34 1.74
N LYS A 289 -8.10 -15.15 1.18
CA LYS A 289 -8.05 -15.42 -0.26
C LYS A 289 -8.26 -16.91 -0.47
N THR A 290 -9.23 -17.25 -1.29
CA THR A 290 -9.44 -18.64 -1.69
C THR A 290 -8.57 -18.91 -2.90
N ARG A 291 -7.74 -19.94 -2.84
CA ARG A 291 -6.93 -20.43 -3.96
C ARG A 291 -7.78 -21.20 -4.96
N GLU A 292 -7.20 -21.52 -6.12
CA GLU A 292 -7.85 -22.36 -7.12
C GLU A 292 -8.12 -23.78 -6.64
N ASP A 293 -7.33 -24.27 -5.68
CA ASP A 293 -7.51 -25.56 -4.99
C ASP A 293 -8.58 -25.53 -3.90
N GLY A 294 -9.29 -24.39 -3.71
CA GLY A 294 -10.33 -24.23 -2.71
C GLY A 294 -9.81 -23.90 -1.29
N VAL A 295 -8.50 -23.89 -1.08
CA VAL A 295 -7.90 -23.60 0.24
C VAL A 295 -7.97 -22.10 0.54
N VAL A 296 -8.53 -21.76 1.70
CA VAL A 296 -8.60 -20.38 2.19
C VAL A 296 -7.33 -20.06 2.97
N VAL A 297 -6.60 -19.03 2.55
CA VAL A 297 -5.36 -18.59 3.18
C VAL A 297 -5.43 -17.14 3.63
N HIS A 298 -4.60 -16.79 4.61
CA HIS A 298 -4.48 -15.42 5.11
C HIS A 298 -3.32 -14.68 4.44
N GLU A 299 -3.59 -13.53 3.84
CA GLU A 299 -2.60 -12.79 3.03
C GLU A 299 -1.53 -12.03 3.83
N LYS A 300 -1.65 -11.92 5.16
CA LYS A 300 -0.72 -11.10 5.95
C LYS A 300 0.53 -11.83 6.45
N LEU A 301 0.57 -13.13 6.34
CA LEU A 301 1.75 -13.91 6.67
C LEU A 301 2.42 -14.44 5.41
N ILE A 302 3.72 -14.67 5.46
CA ILE A 302 4.45 -15.33 4.37
C ILE A 302 3.97 -16.77 4.25
N THR A 303 3.81 -17.46 5.37
CA THR A 303 3.29 -18.82 5.44
C THR A 303 1.78 -18.85 5.22
N PRO A 304 1.26 -19.70 4.33
CA PRO A 304 -0.17 -19.94 4.21
C PRO A 304 -0.69 -20.69 5.44
N VAL A 305 -1.74 -20.16 6.06
CA VAL A 305 -2.38 -20.79 7.20
C VAL A 305 -3.72 -21.36 6.78
N PRO A 306 -3.90 -22.69 6.79
CA PRO A 306 -5.20 -23.32 6.53
C PRO A 306 -6.17 -23.03 7.69
N LEU A 307 -7.42 -22.69 7.39
CA LEU A 307 -8.43 -22.36 8.41
C LEU A 307 -8.97 -23.58 9.18
N HIS A 308 -8.75 -24.78 8.67
CA HIS A 308 -9.22 -26.02 9.31
C HIS A 308 -8.27 -26.57 10.39
N VAL A 309 -7.11 -25.94 10.54
CA VAL A 309 -6.12 -26.34 11.56
C VAL A 309 -6.49 -25.69 12.89
N THR A 310 -6.98 -26.49 13.84
CA THR A 310 -7.53 -25.98 15.10
C THR A 310 -6.90 -26.57 16.37
N ASP A 311 -6.13 -27.63 16.26
CA ASP A 311 -5.47 -28.25 17.41
C ASP A 311 -4.07 -27.68 17.70
N GLU A 312 -3.57 -27.95 18.89
CA GLU A 312 -2.36 -27.33 19.42
C GLU A 312 -1.11 -27.74 18.64
N GLU A 313 -1.01 -29.01 18.25
CA GLU A 313 0.11 -29.52 17.45
C GLU A 313 0.17 -28.89 16.07
N ALA A 314 -0.96 -28.72 15.42
CA ALA A 314 -1.04 -28.10 14.11
C ALA A 314 -0.67 -26.61 14.16
N ILE A 315 -0.98 -25.93 15.27
CA ILE A 315 -0.55 -24.56 15.51
C ILE A 315 0.97 -24.47 15.68
N GLU A 316 1.58 -25.40 16.40
CA GLU A 316 3.04 -25.47 16.54
C GLU A 316 3.73 -25.70 15.19
N ILE A 317 3.19 -26.59 14.33
CA ILE A 317 3.67 -26.79 12.97
C ILE A 317 3.61 -25.50 12.16
N ILE A 318 2.50 -24.77 12.24
CA ILE A 318 2.35 -23.48 11.53
C ILE A 318 3.38 -22.46 12.01
N PHE A 319 3.64 -22.41 13.30
CA PHE A 319 4.65 -21.51 13.86
C PHE A 319 6.06 -21.86 13.40
N HIS A 320 6.39 -23.14 13.39
CA HIS A 320 7.66 -23.61 12.84
C HIS A 320 7.80 -23.22 11.36
N ASN A 321 6.74 -23.36 10.58
CA ASN A 321 6.74 -22.95 9.18
C ASN A 321 6.93 -21.44 9.01
N ILE A 322 6.30 -20.61 9.86
CA ILE A 322 6.51 -19.15 9.85
C ILE A 322 7.98 -18.80 10.13
N GLU A 323 8.58 -19.47 11.12
CA GLU A 323 10.00 -19.27 11.46
C GLU A 323 10.92 -19.69 10.31
N THR A 324 10.63 -20.82 9.68
CA THR A 324 11.37 -21.32 8.52
C THR A 324 11.25 -20.36 7.34
N ASP A 325 10.04 -19.91 7.00
CA ASP A 325 9.81 -18.96 5.89
C ASP A 325 10.54 -17.63 6.10
N VAL A 326 10.53 -17.10 7.33
CA VAL A 326 11.30 -15.88 7.67
C VAL A 326 12.81 -16.12 7.55
N SER A 327 13.27 -17.29 7.97
CA SER A 327 14.69 -17.70 7.88
C SER A 327 15.13 -17.82 6.42
N VAL A 328 14.32 -18.42 5.55
CA VAL A 328 14.58 -18.51 4.11
C VAL A 328 14.73 -17.12 3.49
N ILE A 329 13.84 -16.17 3.82
CA ILE A 329 13.96 -14.79 3.35
C ILE A 329 15.27 -14.16 3.84
N LYS A 330 15.63 -14.36 5.10
CA LYS A 330 16.86 -13.80 5.68
C LYS A 330 18.11 -14.37 4.99
N LEU A 331 18.16 -15.68 4.77
CA LEU A 331 19.27 -16.35 4.06
C LEU A 331 19.40 -15.85 2.62
N TRP A 332 18.30 -15.87 1.86
CA TRP A 332 18.28 -15.36 0.50
C TRP A 332 18.71 -13.89 0.43
N ALA A 333 18.13 -13.04 1.27
CA ALA A 333 18.42 -11.61 1.24
C ALA A 333 19.89 -11.34 1.61
N THR A 334 20.43 -12.01 2.61
CA THR A 334 21.84 -11.90 2.97
C THR A 334 22.77 -12.28 1.81
N GLU A 335 22.46 -13.37 1.11
CA GLU A 335 23.27 -13.80 -0.04
C GLU A 335 23.16 -12.80 -1.21
N GLN A 336 21.96 -12.27 -1.51
CA GLN A 336 21.79 -11.27 -2.57
C GLN A 336 22.52 -9.95 -2.25
N CYS A 337 22.48 -9.49 -1.00
CA CYS A 337 23.22 -8.32 -0.54
C CYS A 337 24.73 -8.53 -0.67
N ARG A 338 25.23 -9.69 -0.21
CA ARG A 338 26.65 -10.06 -0.31
C ARG A 338 27.13 -10.08 -1.77
N GLN A 339 26.33 -10.67 -2.68
CA GLN A 339 26.66 -10.73 -4.11
C GLN A 339 26.71 -9.34 -4.74
N LEU A 340 25.75 -8.48 -4.41
CA LEU A 340 25.71 -7.12 -4.95
C LEU A 340 26.92 -6.31 -4.49
N LEU A 341 27.23 -6.34 -3.20
CA LEU A 341 28.39 -5.65 -2.62
C LEU A 341 29.71 -6.19 -3.17
N SER A 342 29.86 -7.52 -3.33
CA SER A 342 31.02 -8.13 -3.94
C SER A 342 31.29 -7.57 -5.33
N LYS A 343 30.25 -7.48 -6.17
CA LYS A 343 30.38 -6.88 -7.53
C LYS A 343 30.82 -5.44 -7.51
N VAL A 344 30.35 -4.63 -6.58
CA VAL A 344 30.79 -3.24 -6.43
C VAL A 344 32.27 -3.17 -6.07
N ARG A 345 32.73 -4.03 -5.16
CA ARG A 345 34.15 -4.10 -4.74
C ARG A 345 35.05 -4.67 -5.84
N GLU A 346 34.59 -5.70 -6.54
CA GLU A 346 35.26 -6.27 -7.72
C GLU A 346 35.42 -5.21 -8.83
N ARG A 347 34.36 -4.44 -9.12
CA ARG A 347 34.45 -3.31 -10.08
C ARG A 347 35.56 -2.34 -9.71
N LYS A 348 35.59 -1.89 -8.44
CA LYS A 348 36.62 -0.95 -7.96
C LYS A 348 38.02 -1.55 -8.04
N ALA A 349 38.17 -2.87 -7.82
CA ALA A 349 39.44 -3.55 -7.97
C ALA A 349 39.85 -3.71 -9.43
N MET A 350 38.98 -4.14 -10.32
CA MET A 350 39.19 -4.32 -11.74
C MET A 350 39.51 -2.98 -12.45
N ALA A 351 38.88 -1.90 -12.03
CA ALA A 351 39.11 -0.57 -12.57
C ALA A 351 40.58 -0.12 -12.45
N LYS A 352 41.29 -0.58 -11.42
CA LYS A 352 42.73 -0.29 -11.23
C LYS A 352 43.63 -0.99 -12.24
N MET A 353 43.14 -2.07 -12.88
CA MET A 353 43.88 -2.86 -13.85
C MET A 353 43.54 -2.48 -15.29
N GLY A 354 42.41 -1.78 -15.51
CA GLY A 354 41.93 -1.37 -16.80
C GLY A 354 42.30 0.06 -17.18
N GLN A 355 42.03 0.42 -18.43
CA GLN A 355 42.17 1.78 -18.94
C GLN A 355 40.78 2.31 -19.40
N PRO A 356 40.46 3.59 -19.14
CA PRO A 356 39.21 4.17 -19.61
C PRO A 356 39.09 4.13 -21.14
N ILE A 357 37.90 3.74 -21.62
CA ILE A 357 37.61 3.63 -23.05
C ILE A 357 37.30 5.02 -23.60
N VAL A 358 38.15 5.56 -24.44
CA VAL A 358 37.98 6.89 -25.04
C VAL A 358 36.90 6.88 -26.13
N ARG A 359 36.87 5.83 -26.97
CA ARG A 359 35.82 5.55 -27.95
C ARG A 359 35.79 4.05 -28.28
N GLY A 360 34.76 3.34 -27.82
CA GLY A 360 34.69 1.90 -28.02
C GLY A 360 34.14 1.44 -29.38
N GLY A 361 33.35 2.25 -30.03
CA GLY A 361 32.58 1.85 -31.22
C GLY A 361 31.33 1.04 -30.82
N SER A 362 30.18 1.31 -31.44
CA SER A 362 28.86 0.81 -31.08
C SER A 362 28.63 -0.71 -31.27
N LEU A 363 29.58 -1.42 -31.86
CA LEU A 363 29.43 -2.83 -32.26
C LEU A 363 30.34 -3.80 -31.49
N LYS A 364 31.15 -3.33 -30.54
CA LYS A 364 32.04 -4.21 -29.78
C LYS A 364 31.31 -5.01 -28.72
N SER A 365 31.65 -6.31 -28.59
CA SER A 365 31.21 -7.15 -27.51
C SER A 365 31.89 -6.78 -26.17
N ILE A 366 31.33 -7.26 -25.04
CA ILE A 366 31.94 -7.04 -23.72
C ILE A 366 33.35 -7.61 -23.65
N GLU A 367 33.59 -8.79 -24.28
CA GLU A 367 34.91 -9.42 -24.33
C GLU A 367 35.90 -8.58 -25.11
N GLN A 368 35.47 -7.92 -26.19
CA GLN A 368 36.32 -7.04 -27.00
C GLN A 368 36.64 -5.71 -26.31
N LEU A 369 35.75 -5.23 -25.44
CA LEU A 369 35.98 -4.02 -24.65
C LEU A 369 36.92 -4.30 -23.46
N GLY A 370 36.86 -5.49 -22.90
CA GLY A 370 37.50 -5.88 -21.65
C GLY A 370 36.77 -5.40 -20.41
N ILE A 371 36.54 -6.31 -19.47
CA ILE A 371 35.78 -6.00 -18.24
C ILE A 371 36.51 -4.95 -17.40
N GLU A 372 37.82 -5.05 -17.30
CA GLU A 372 38.66 -4.11 -16.57
C GLU A 372 38.55 -2.69 -17.15
N ASN A 373 38.49 -2.57 -18.46
CA ASN A 373 38.34 -1.27 -19.15
C ASN A 373 36.96 -0.68 -18.98
N ILE A 374 35.92 -1.53 -18.99
CA ILE A 374 34.52 -1.12 -18.66
C ILE A 374 34.46 -0.58 -17.23
N CYS A 375 35.09 -1.28 -16.29
CA CYS A 375 35.16 -0.85 -14.89
C CYS A 375 35.94 0.46 -14.73
N ALA A 376 37.12 0.57 -15.40
CA ALA A 376 37.93 1.78 -15.37
C ALA A 376 37.19 2.99 -15.97
N THR A 377 36.46 2.79 -17.07
CA THR A 377 35.61 3.82 -17.68
C THR A 377 34.53 4.31 -16.72
N PHE A 378 33.85 3.37 -16.06
CA PHE A 378 32.79 3.72 -15.11
C PHE A 378 33.31 4.49 -13.88
N GLU A 379 34.45 4.08 -13.32
CA GLU A 379 35.05 4.77 -12.17
C GLU A 379 35.66 6.13 -12.55
N ALA A 380 36.14 6.32 -13.80
CA ALA A 380 36.68 7.59 -14.29
C ALA A 380 35.55 8.60 -14.62
N ASP A 381 34.49 8.16 -15.31
CA ASP A 381 33.45 9.03 -15.86
C ASP A 381 32.22 9.16 -14.95
N GLY A 382 32.13 8.31 -13.95
CA GLY A 382 30.96 8.21 -13.07
C GLY A 382 29.70 7.62 -13.76
N TYR A 383 28.57 7.68 -13.07
CA TYR A 383 27.32 7.20 -13.62
C TYR A 383 26.77 8.17 -14.67
N ARG A 384 26.48 7.67 -15.85
CA ARG A 384 25.86 8.41 -16.95
C ARG A 384 24.71 7.62 -17.57
N ALA A 385 23.60 8.31 -17.87
CA ALA A 385 22.40 7.73 -18.47
C ALA A 385 22.21 8.09 -19.94
N GLU A 386 23.06 8.94 -20.50
CA GLU A 386 22.95 9.42 -21.88
C GLU A 386 23.22 8.29 -22.90
N ARG A 387 22.20 7.99 -23.70
CA ARG A 387 22.24 6.87 -24.65
C ARG A 387 23.41 6.90 -25.61
N ASN A 388 23.79 8.09 -26.08
CA ASN A 388 24.92 8.23 -27.01
C ASN A 388 26.28 7.89 -26.35
N TYR A 389 26.45 8.33 -25.09
CA TYR A 389 27.60 7.97 -24.28
C TYR A 389 27.69 6.46 -24.07
N LEU A 390 26.60 5.87 -23.59
CA LEU A 390 26.52 4.45 -23.28
C LEU A 390 26.81 3.57 -24.51
N ASN A 391 26.23 3.92 -25.67
CA ASN A 391 26.44 3.18 -26.90
C ASN A 391 27.90 3.30 -27.40
N SER A 392 28.55 4.47 -27.23
CA SER A 392 29.90 4.68 -27.68
C SER A 392 30.96 4.03 -26.79
N HIS A 393 30.69 3.83 -25.50
CA HIS A 393 31.65 3.29 -24.53
C HIS A 393 31.40 1.84 -24.17
N PHE A 394 30.13 1.42 -24.05
CA PHE A 394 29.74 0.06 -23.60
C PHE A 394 29.11 -0.82 -24.69
N GLY A 395 28.84 -0.27 -25.86
CA GLY A 395 28.23 -0.97 -26.97
C GLY A 395 26.70 -1.06 -26.89
N ASN A 396 26.05 -1.00 -28.06
CA ASN A 396 24.60 -1.08 -28.17
C ASN A 396 24.10 -2.52 -27.88
N GLY A 397 23.23 -2.72 -26.92
CA GLY A 397 22.68 -4.04 -26.55
C GLY A 397 23.32 -4.68 -25.32
N ASN A 398 24.48 -4.21 -24.86
CA ASN A 398 25.17 -4.80 -23.70
C ASN A 398 24.77 -4.17 -22.35
N LEU A 399 23.96 -3.12 -22.32
CA LEU A 399 23.75 -2.27 -21.14
C LEU A 399 23.21 -2.99 -19.91
N VAL A 400 22.31 -3.96 -20.09
CA VAL A 400 21.79 -4.74 -18.95
C VAL A 400 22.88 -5.63 -18.35
N THR A 401 23.68 -6.27 -19.18
CA THR A 401 24.80 -7.11 -18.75
C THR A 401 25.88 -6.27 -18.07
N VAL A 402 26.24 -5.13 -18.68
CA VAL A 402 27.23 -4.19 -18.13
C VAL A 402 26.76 -3.64 -16.77
N SER A 403 25.49 -3.25 -16.63
CA SER A 403 24.97 -2.79 -15.33
C SER A 403 25.07 -3.88 -14.25
N GLY A 404 24.87 -5.14 -14.63
CA GLY A 404 25.03 -6.30 -13.75
C GLY A 404 26.49 -6.55 -13.36
N LEU A 405 27.43 -6.42 -14.30
CA LEU A 405 28.87 -6.55 -14.05
C LEU A 405 29.40 -5.45 -13.12
N LEU A 406 28.95 -4.22 -13.34
CA LEU A 406 29.31 -3.07 -12.53
C LEU A 406 28.69 -3.08 -11.12
N GLY A 407 27.80 -4.02 -10.80
CA GLY A 407 27.11 -4.07 -9.52
C GLY A 407 26.18 -2.88 -9.29
N LEU A 408 25.53 -2.36 -10.34
CA LEU A 408 24.62 -1.23 -10.20
C LEU A 408 23.31 -1.65 -9.52
N PRO A 409 22.71 -0.80 -8.68
CA PRO A 409 21.46 -1.07 -7.98
C PRO A 409 20.27 -0.93 -8.94
N THR A 410 20.02 -1.97 -9.75
CA THR A 410 18.84 -2.04 -10.63
C THR A 410 17.57 -2.28 -9.81
N ALA A 411 16.39 -2.14 -10.44
CA ALA A 411 15.07 -2.00 -9.81
C ALA A 411 14.83 -2.84 -8.54
N ASP A 412 15.16 -4.13 -8.58
CA ASP A 412 14.86 -5.05 -7.47
C ASP A 412 16.10 -5.38 -6.60
N LYS A 413 17.28 -4.87 -6.90
CA LYS A 413 18.53 -5.26 -6.23
C LYS A 413 18.69 -4.75 -4.80
N LEU A 414 18.01 -3.68 -4.42
CA LEU A 414 18.02 -3.17 -3.06
C LEU A 414 16.86 -3.72 -2.19
N TYR A 415 15.94 -4.49 -2.78
CA TYR A 415 14.84 -5.12 -2.04
C TYR A 415 15.30 -6.11 -0.96
N PRO A 416 16.35 -6.93 -1.17
CA PRO A 416 16.92 -7.77 -0.12
C PRO A 416 17.34 -6.97 1.12
N TYR A 417 17.98 -5.82 0.98
CA TYR A 417 18.32 -4.93 2.11
C TYR A 417 17.07 -4.45 2.86
N GLN A 418 15.99 -4.12 2.14
CA GLN A 418 14.73 -3.74 2.77
C GLN A 418 14.13 -4.92 3.56
N CYS A 419 14.22 -6.14 3.04
CA CYS A 419 13.78 -7.36 3.74
C CYS A 419 14.57 -7.59 5.02
N LEU A 420 15.91 -7.47 4.97
CA LEU A 420 16.77 -7.62 6.14
C LEU A 420 16.47 -6.56 7.22
N LEU A 421 16.33 -5.31 6.83
CA LEU A 421 15.99 -4.21 7.76
C LEU A 421 14.65 -4.45 8.46
N VAL A 422 13.63 -4.91 7.73
CA VAL A 422 12.32 -5.23 8.31
C VAL A 422 12.37 -6.48 9.19
N THR A 423 13.20 -7.46 8.86
CA THR A 423 13.37 -8.68 9.67
C THR A 423 14.06 -8.38 11.00
N GLU A 424 15.05 -7.51 10.99
CA GLU A 424 15.78 -7.10 12.20
C GLU A 424 14.98 -6.09 13.04
N HIS A 425 14.28 -5.17 12.36
CA HIS A 425 13.47 -4.09 12.97
C HIS A 425 12.02 -4.15 12.48
N PRO A 426 11.17 -5.03 13.04
CA PRO A 426 9.78 -5.18 12.58
C PRO A 426 8.91 -3.92 12.77
N GLU A 427 9.35 -2.94 13.51
CA GLU A 427 8.73 -1.61 13.60
C GLU A 427 8.83 -0.81 12.30
N ILE A 428 9.79 -1.13 11.42
CA ILE A 428 9.93 -0.52 10.09
C ILE A 428 8.73 -0.88 9.22
N THR A 429 8.09 0.12 8.65
CA THR A 429 7.01 -0.08 7.68
C THR A 429 7.48 0.26 6.27
N HIS A 430 6.83 -0.28 5.24
CA HIS A 430 7.06 0.13 3.86
C HIS A 430 7.07 1.66 3.70
N GLY A 431 6.05 2.35 4.19
CA GLY A 431 5.99 3.81 4.09
C GLY A 431 7.07 4.57 4.87
N PHE A 432 7.74 3.94 5.84
CA PHE A 432 8.93 4.50 6.48
C PHE A 432 10.13 4.47 5.52
N LEU A 433 10.38 3.32 4.88
CA LEU A 433 11.51 3.16 3.93
C LEU A 433 11.34 4.00 2.66
N ASP A 434 10.13 4.05 2.10
CA ASP A 434 9.82 4.84 0.89
C ASP A 434 10.07 6.35 1.05
N LYS A 435 10.09 6.83 2.28
CA LYS A 435 10.16 8.26 2.59
C LYS A 435 11.36 8.61 3.46
N LEU A 436 12.28 7.69 3.58
CA LEU A 436 13.47 7.89 4.38
C LEU A 436 14.45 8.79 3.64
N MET A 437 14.45 10.07 4.03
CA MET A 437 15.39 11.07 3.57
C MET A 437 16.62 11.07 4.46
N LEU A 438 17.80 11.01 3.90
CA LEU A 438 19.06 11.08 4.62
C LEU A 438 19.41 12.53 5.02
N LEU A 439 19.07 13.47 4.13
CA LEU A 439 19.43 14.89 4.24
C LEU A 439 18.17 15.75 4.13
N ASP A 440 18.18 16.89 4.82
CA ASP A 440 17.18 17.93 4.65
C ASP A 440 17.48 18.86 3.46
N ASP A 441 16.75 19.98 3.36
CA ASP A 441 16.95 20.95 2.26
C ASP A 441 18.22 21.77 2.43
N ASN A 442 18.77 21.85 3.64
CA ASN A 442 20.02 22.53 3.96
C ASN A 442 21.24 21.62 3.75
N GLY A 443 21.04 20.31 3.61
CA GLY A 443 22.11 19.30 3.48
C GLY A 443 22.50 18.67 4.83
N ASP A 444 21.77 18.97 5.90
CA ASP A 444 22.00 18.39 7.23
C ASP A 444 21.48 16.95 7.29
N SER A 445 22.19 16.09 8.01
CA SER A 445 21.79 14.69 8.21
C SER A 445 20.59 14.57 9.14
N ILE A 446 19.47 14.14 8.62
CA ILE A 446 18.21 14.01 9.38
C ILE A 446 17.68 12.57 9.48
N GLY A 447 18.03 11.70 8.55
CA GLY A 447 17.46 10.35 8.44
C GLY A 447 18.35 9.23 8.93
N TYR A 448 19.65 9.40 8.88
CA TYR A 448 20.64 8.47 9.40
C TYR A 448 21.64 9.24 10.23
N ILE A 449 21.64 9.01 11.54
CA ILE A 449 22.47 9.72 12.50
C ILE A 449 23.32 8.73 13.26
N LYS A 450 24.62 9.05 13.39
CA LYS A 450 25.55 8.34 14.27
C LYS A 450 25.92 9.26 15.43
N ASP A 451 25.80 8.73 16.63
CA ASP A 451 26.25 9.40 17.87
C ASP A 451 26.95 8.39 18.79
N ASP A 452 27.40 8.85 19.93
CA ASP A 452 28.13 8.01 20.91
C ASP A 452 27.27 6.83 21.45
N SER A 453 25.94 6.91 21.31
CA SER A 453 25.00 5.86 21.70
C SER A 453 24.76 4.80 20.60
N GLY A 454 25.32 5.00 19.40
CA GLY A 454 25.17 4.13 18.24
C GLY A 454 24.55 4.84 17.04
N ALA A 455 24.09 4.04 16.08
CA ALA A 455 23.45 4.57 14.86
C ALA A 455 21.93 4.43 14.93
N LYS A 456 21.21 5.40 14.39
CA LYS A 456 19.74 5.44 14.35
C LYS A 456 19.20 5.91 13.01
N LEU A 457 18.03 5.35 12.64
CA LEU A 457 17.22 5.85 11.53
C LEU A 457 16.07 6.69 12.09
N ILE A 458 15.87 7.87 11.50
CA ILE A 458 14.79 8.79 11.83
C ILE A 458 13.91 8.98 10.60
N GLY A 459 12.64 8.67 10.74
CA GLY A 459 11.66 8.83 9.67
C GLY A 459 10.30 9.24 10.20
N PHE A 460 9.35 9.52 9.32
CA PHE A 460 8.07 10.10 9.70
C PHE A 460 6.90 9.19 9.31
N LYS A 461 5.97 8.99 10.26
CA LYS A 461 4.69 8.29 10.03
C LYS A 461 3.57 9.28 9.76
N ASP A 462 3.12 9.41 8.52
CA ASP A 462 2.06 10.35 8.10
C ASP A 462 0.71 10.22 8.82
N ARG A 463 0.46 9.10 9.49
CA ARG A 463 -0.83 8.82 10.17
C ARG A 463 -0.97 9.44 11.56
N ARG A 464 0.13 9.97 12.10
CA ARG A 464 0.18 10.48 13.44
C ARG A 464 0.40 11.97 13.40
N GLY A 465 -0.42 12.89 13.46
CA GLY A 465 -0.22 14.35 13.40
C GLY A 465 1.22 14.85 13.66
N LYS A 466 1.54 16.08 13.37
CA LYS A 466 2.91 16.62 13.36
C LYS A 466 3.77 16.31 14.60
N LYS A 467 3.17 16.23 15.81
CA LYS A 467 3.90 15.98 17.08
C LYS A 467 4.25 14.49 17.35
N LEU A 468 3.60 13.54 16.67
CA LEU A 468 3.78 12.10 16.88
C LEU A 468 4.22 11.37 15.61
N SER A 469 4.58 12.11 14.56
CA SER A 469 4.93 11.54 13.26
C SER A 469 6.34 10.99 13.20
N GLU A 470 7.25 11.48 14.04
CA GLU A 470 8.63 11.03 14.11
C GLU A 470 8.73 9.62 14.69
N GLN A 471 9.50 8.79 14.03
CA GLN A 471 9.85 7.45 14.50
C GLN A 471 11.37 7.30 14.46
N VAL A 472 11.96 7.07 15.63
CA VAL A 472 13.39 6.76 15.79
C VAL A 472 13.54 5.25 15.92
N ILE A 473 14.46 4.68 15.16
CA ILE A 473 14.79 3.25 15.19
C ILE A 473 16.26 3.13 15.52
N GLN A 474 16.56 2.55 16.66
CA GLN A 474 17.94 2.26 17.07
C GLN A 474 18.46 1.08 16.24
N LEU A 475 19.57 1.27 15.54
CA LEU A 475 20.17 0.22 14.72
C LEU A 475 21.04 -0.72 15.54
N THR A 476 21.05 -1.99 15.16
CA THR A 476 22.08 -2.95 15.59
C THR A 476 23.35 -2.73 14.77
N ALA A 477 24.49 -3.25 15.21
CA ALA A 477 25.73 -3.19 14.42
C ALA A 477 25.56 -3.78 13.02
N GLN A 478 24.75 -4.83 12.89
CA GLN A 478 24.47 -5.48 11.60
C GLN A 478 23.62 -4.59 10.70
N SER A 479 22.54 -4.00 11.21
CA SER A 479 21.68 -3.11 10.41
C SER A 479 22.36 -1.79 10.07
N GLN A 480 23.24 -1.29 10.92
CA GLN A 480 24.12 -0.17 10.61
C GLN A 480 25.03 -0.50 9.41
N GLN A 481 25.66 -1.66 9.41
CA GLN A 481 26.49 -2.12 8.30
C GLN A 481 25.69 -2.16 6.98
N TRP A 482 24.45 -2.65 6.99
CA TRP A 482 23.60 -2.67 5.80
C TRP A 482 23.31 -1.26 5.26
N ILE A 483 23.10 -0.28 6.13
CA ILE A 483 22.91 1.11 5.68
C ILE A 483 24.17 1.63 5.03
N GLU A 484 25.35 1.37 5.59
CA GLU A 484 26.65 1.78 5.01
C GLU A 484 26.90 1.11 3.65
N GLU A 485 26.57 -0.17 3.53
CA GLU A 485 26.64 -0.91 2.26
C GLU A 485 25.71 -0.30 1.19
N ILE A 486 24.47 0.06 1.55
CA ILE A 486 23.53 0.74 0.64
C ILE A 486 24.11 2.09 0.19
N LEU A 487 24.72 2.86 1.08
CA LEU A 487 25.36 4.13 0.73
C LEU A 487 26.54 3.90 -0.24
N GLU A 488 27.41 2.89 0.02
CA GLU A 488 28.50 2.52 -0.87
C GLU A 488 28.02 2.11 -2.26
N ILE A 489 26.98 1.29 -2.34
CA ILE A 489 26.41 0.80 -3.60
C ILE A 489 25.78 1.92 -4.42
N THR A 490 25.12 2.87 -3.76
CA THR A 490 24.36 3.93 -4.42
C THR A 490 25.16 5.21 -4.67
N GLU A 491 26.38 5.32 -4.18
CA GLU A 491 27.18 6.55 -4.28
C GLU A 491 27.36 7.07 -5.73
N PRO A 492 27.65 6.25 -6.76
CA PRO A 492 27.75 6.77 -8.12
C PRO A 492 26.46 7.40 -8.65
N LEU A 493 25.30 6.84 -8.25
CA LEU A 493 23.99 7.37 -8.61
C LEU A 493 23.70 8.69 -7.88
N ARG A 494 24.08 8.76 -6.60
CA ARG A 494 23.93 9.97 -5.79
C ARG A 494 24.72 11.13 -6.35
N GLU A 495 25.95 10.87 -6.75
CA GLU A 495 26.81 11.88 -7.36
C GLU A 495 26.23 12.42 -8.67
N ALA A 496 25.76 11.53 -9.55
CA ALA A 496 25.09 11.93 -10.78
C ALA A 496 23.81 12.76 -10.53
N LEU A 497 23.05 12.42 -9.49
CA LEU A 497 21.86 13.20 -9.10
C LEU A 497 22.24 14.56 -8.49
N ARG A 498 23.31 14.66 -7.69
CA ARG A 498 23.81 15.94 -7.17
C ARG A 498 24.24 16.86 -8.31
N LEU A 499 25.01 16.36 -9.26
CA LEU A 499 25.46 17.12 -10.43
C LEU A 499 24.29 17.62 -11.30
N SER A 500 23.20 16.85 -11.37
CA SER A 500 21.99 17.27 -12.09
C SER A 500 21.02 18.13 -11.27
N GLY A 501 21.30 18.39 -9.99
CA GLY A 501 20.41 19.12 -9.08
C GLY A 501 19.11 18.38 -8.72
N ASN A 502 19.06 17.07 -8.90
CA ASN A 502 17.86 16.27 -8.64
C ASN A 502 17.81 15.86 -7.15
N PRO A 503 16.76 16.25 -6.37
CA PRO A 503 16.69 16.05 -4.92
C PRO A 503 16.61 14.58 -4.48
N VAL A 504 16.39 13.64 -5.38
CA VAL A 504 16.32 12.20 -5.08
C VAL A 504 17.64 11.69 -4.49
N PHE A 505 18.79 12.37 -4.70
CA PHE A 505 20.04 11.98 -4.04
C PHE A 505 19.97 11.97 -2.52
N LYS A 506 18.99 12.67 -1.93
CA LYS A 506 18.76 12.71 -0.48
C LYS A 506 18.08 11.46 0.07
N GLU A 507 17.47 10.62 -0.77
CA GLU A 507 16.77 9.41 -0.34
C GLU A 507 17.76 8.26 -0.06
N LEU A 508 17.42 7.36 0.89
CA LEU A 508 18.27 6.19 1.17
C LEU A 508 18.29 5.20 -0.01
N PHE A 509 17.13 4.91 -0.60
CA PHE A 509 17.00 3.88 -1.64
C PHE A 509 16.86 4.49 -3.02
N ILE A 510 17.90 4.34 -3.85
CA ILE A 510 17.98 4.88 -5.21
C ILE A 510 18.31 3.75 -6.18
N THR A 511 17.64 3.72 -7.33
CA THR A 511 17.82 2.72 -8.39
C THR A 511 18.13 3.36 -9.73
N CYS A 512 18.86 2.65 -10.59
CA CYS A 512 19.04 2.98 -12.01
C CYS A 512 18.07 2.24 -12.95
N GLY A 513 16.91 1.83 -12.46
CA GLY A 513 15.92 1.10 -13.23
C GLY A 513 16.38 -0.29 -13.65
N TYR A 514 16.20 -0.66 -14.91
CA TYR A 514 16.65 -1.96 -15.44
C TYR A 514 18.09 -1.94 -16.02
N GLY A 515 18.83 -0.86 -15.79
CA GLY A 515 20.20 -0.70 -16.29
C GLY A 515 20.66 0.72 -16.07
N PHE A 516 21.05 1.41 -17.13
CA PHE A 516 21.49 2.81 -17.09
C PHE A 516 20.35 3.81 -17.32
N SER A 517 19.25 3.69 -16.59
CA SER A 517 18.19 4.70 -16.60
C SER A 517 18.53 5.89 -15.71
N THR A 518 17.86 7.04 -15.90
CA THR A 518 17.95 8.16 -14.96
C THR A 518 17.66 7.68 -13.55
N PRO A 519 18.56 7.90 -12.57
CA PRO A 519 18.35 7.41 -11.22
C PRO A 519 17.06 7.97 -10.58
N SER A 520 16.36 7.12 -9.84
CA SER A 520 15.08 7.45 -9.23
C SER A 520 14.89 6.69 -7.92
N SER A 521 13.87 7.09 -7.14
CA SER A 521 13.46 6.38 -5.92
C SER A 521 13.12 4.91 -6.23
N VAL A 522 13.50 4.02 -5.32
CA VAL A 522 13.14 2.59 -5.41
C VAL A 522 11.64 2.40 -5.21
N THR A 523 11.03 1.59 -6.06
CA THR A 523 9.68 1.06 -5.86
C THR A 523 9.75 -0.40 -5.46
N GLN A 524 8.79 -0.88 -4.66
CA GLN A 524 8.75 -2.29 -4.30
C GLN A 524 8.51 -3.19 -5.52
N PRO A 525 9.17 -4.36 -5.59
CA PRO A 525 8.89 -5.32 -6.64
C PRO A 525 7.46 -5.85 -6.54
N ALA A 526 6.80 -5.93 -7.68
CA ALA A 526 5.46 -6.52 -7.76
C ALA A 526 5.56 -8.04 -7.98
N TRP A 527 5.87 -8.79 -6.93
CA TRP A 527 5.90 -10.26 -6.99
C TRP A 527 4.47 -10.80 -6.86
N ASN A 528 3.76 -10.79 -7.97
CA ASN A 528 2.38 -11.25 -8.02
C ASN A 528 2.09 -12.07 -9.28
N ARG A 529 0.99 -12.81 -9.25
CA ARG A 529 0.57 -13.70 -10.31
C ARG A 529 0.49 -13.03 -11.69
N SER A 530 -0.02 -11.80 -11.75
CA SER A 530 -0.13 -11.06 -13.01
C SER A 530 1.24 -10.78 -13.62
N LYS A 531 2.20 -10.31 -12.81
CA LYS A 531 3.58 -10.05 -13.27
C LYS A 531 4.29 -11.34 -13.67
N PHE A 532 4.18 -12.39 -12.89
CA PHE A 532 4.80 -13.68 -13.22
C PHE A 532 4.22 -14.32 -14.50
N ASN A 533 2.93 -14.12 -14.76
CA ASN A 533 2.32 -14.56 -16.01
C ASN A 533 2.77 -13.72 -17.21
N SER A 534 2.91 -12.41 -17.05
CA SER A 534 3.34 -11.50 -18.13
C SER A 534 4.86 -11.52 -18.38
N MET A 535 5.65 -11.85 -17.35
CA MET A 535 7.11 -11.87 -17.40
C MET A 535 7.69 -13.14 -16.78
N PRO A 536 7.57 -14.32 -17.43
CA PRO A 536 8.00 -15.61 -16.87
C PRO A 536 9.50 -15.64 -16.54
N LYS A 537 10.35 -14.94 -17.28
CA LYS A 537 11.78 -14.81 -16.99
C LYS A 537 12.08 -14.21 -15.62
N SER A 538 11.20 -13.36 -15.10
CA SER A 538 11.38 -12.79 -13.75
C SER A 538 11.19 -13.86 -12.67
N LEU A 539 10.26 -14.79 -12.86
CA LEU A 539 10.08 -15.92 -11.95
C LEU A 539 11.26 -16.90 -12.03
N GLU A 540 11.77 -17.17 -13.23
CA GLU A 540 12.93 -18.04 -13.44
C GLU A 540 14.19 -17.50 -12.73
N VAL A 541 14.44 -16.19 -12.82
CA VAL A 541 15.55 -15.54 -12.11
C VAL A 541 15.41 -15.71 -10.59
N LEU A 542 14.21 -15.49 -10.06
CA LEU A 542 13.94 -15.68 -8.65
C LEU A 542 14.05 -17.16 -8.24
N ALA A 543 13.53 -18.08 -9.04
CA ALA A 543 13.66 -19.52 -8.79
C ALA A 543 15.13 -19.92 -8.65
N ASN A 544 15.99 -19.46 -9.54
CA ASN A 544 17.43 -19.72 -9.44
C ASN A 544 18.06 -19.15 -8.15
N GLN A 545 17.61 -17.98 -7.70
CA GLN A 545 18.09 -17.40 -6.44
C GLN A 545 17.62 -18.14 -5.20
N PHE A 546 16.41 -18.71 -5.23
CA PHE A 546 15.83 -19.46 -4.12
C PHE A 546 16.11 -20.96 -4.15
N ALA A 547 16.63 -21.49 -5.27
CA ALA A 547 16.91 -22.92 -5.42
C ALA A 547 17.69 -23.58 -4.24
N PRO A 548 18.69 -22.92 -3.61
CA PRO A 548 19.38 -23.49 -2.46
C PRO A 548 18.48 -23.68 -1.23
N TYR A 549 17.38 -22.94 -1.13
CA TYR A 549 16.50 -22.87 0.04
C TYR A 549 15.13 -23.49 -0.21
N GLU A 550 14.82 -23.93 -1.44
CA GLU A 550 13.49 -24.44 -1.83
C GLU A 550 13.08 -25.66 -0.99
N HIS A 551 14.04 -26.52 -0.64
CA HIS A 551 13.82 -27.70 0.20
C HIS A 551 13.33 -27.36 1.61
N MET A 552 13.51 -26.13 2.09
CA MET A 552 13.04 -25.66 3.39
C MET A 552 11.59 -25.19 3.34
N LEU A 553 11.07 -24.86 2.15
CA LEU A 553 9.72 -24.32 1.99
C LEU A 553 8.67 -25.43 2.09
N GLN A 554 7.56 -25.14 2.79
CA GLN A 554 6.42 -26.04 2.92
C GLN A 554 5.35 -25.83 1.85
N CYS A 555 5.62 -24.98 0.85
CA CYS A 555 4.71 -24.67 -0.24
C CYS A 555 5.48 -24.42 -1.53
N ASP A 556 4.78 -24.45 -2.66
CA ASP A 556 5.35 -24.12 -3.96
C ASP A 556 6.02 -22.73 -3.94
N LEU A 557 7.20 -22.64 -4.56
CA LEU A 557 8.02 -21.42 -4.56
C LEU A 557 7.25 -20.19 -5.12
N ARG A 558 6.48 -20.38 -6.19
CA ARG A 558 5.68 -19.29 -6.75
C ARG A 558 4.66 -18.76 -5.74
N GLN A 559 3.98 -19.67 -5.04
CA GLN A 559 3.02 -19.29 -4.00
C GLN A 559 3.68 -18.59 -2.81
N PHE A 560 4.91 -19.00 -2.47
CA PHE A 560 5.72 -18.32 -1.47
C PHE A 560 6.05 -16.91 -1.92
N LEU A 561 6.62 -16.73 -3.11
CA LEU A 561 7.03 -15.44 -3.65
C LEU A 561 5.87 -14.43 -3.76
N GLU A 562 4.68 -14.88 -4.17
CA GLU A 562 3.49 -14.01 -4.24
C GLU A 562 3.09 -13.41 -2.88
N ARG A 563 3.54 -13.99 -1.79
CA ARG A 563 3.28 -13.51 -0.41
C ARG A 563 4.44 -12.73 0.20
N VAL A 564 5.62 -12.77 -0.39
CA VAL A 564 6.79 -12.05 0.11
C VAL A 564 6.63 -10.55 -0.14
N THR A 565 6.22 -9.85 0.90
CA THR A 565 6.13 -8.38 0.94
C THR A 565 6.70 -7.89 2.26
N LEU A 566 7.17 -6.65 2.32
CA LEU A 566 7.66 -6.08 3.59
C LEU A 566 6.58 -6.11 4.69
N SER A 567 5.31 -5.99 4.31
CA SER A 567 4.19 -6.09 5.25
C SER A 567 4.00 -7.49 5.80
N SER A 568 4.15 -8.53 4.96
CA SER A 568 4.05 -9.94 5.37
C SER A 568 5.23 -10.34 6.24
N ILE A 569 6.46 -9.96 5.86
CA ILE A 569 7.68 -10.19 6.64
C ILE A 569 7.52 -9.58 8.03
N ARG A 570 7.12 -8.30 8.08
CA ARG A 570 6.86 -7.59 9.34
C ARG A 570 5.84 -8.30 10.22
N SER A 571 4.74 -8.77 9.63
CA SER A 571 3.69 -9.49 10.35
C SER A 571 4.19 -10.82 10.90
N SER A 572 4.95 -11.58 10.11
CA SER A 572 5.55 -12.85 10.51
C SER A 572 6.57 -12.64 11.65
N CYS A 573 7.43 -11.63 11.57
CA CYS A 573 8.36 -11.28 12.64
C CYS A 573 7.63 -10.89 13.93
N GLY A 574 6.53 -10.15 13.85
CA GLY A 574 5.69 -9.84 15.00
C GLY A 574 5.12 -11.09 15.68
N VAL A 575 4.66 -12.06 14.88
CA VAL A 575 4.19 -13.36 15.39
C VAL A 575 5.33 -14.13 16.08
N LEU A 576 6.53 -14.13 15.50
CA LEU A 576 7.70 -14.77 16.12
C LEU A 576 8.10 -14.14 17.46
N VAL A 577 8.00 -12.81 17.60
CA VAL A 577 8.22 -12.15 18.90
C VAL A 577 7.18 -12.63 19.92
N TYR A 578 5.91 -12.70 19.53
CA TYR A 578 4.87 -13.23 20.40
C TYR A 578 5.16 -14.68 20.84
N LEU A 579 5.59 -15.53 19.92
CA LEU A 579 5.91 -16.93 20.22
C LEU A 579 7.02 -17.08 21.25
N ARG A 580 8.06 -16.25 21.14
CA ARG A 580 9.21 -16.28 22.06
C ARG A 580 8.86 -15.71 23.43
N THR A 581 8.11 -14.63 23.47
CA THR A 581 7.83 -13.88 24.71
C THR A 581 6.50 -14.25 25.36
N LYS A 582 5.59 -14.89 24.59
CA LYS A 582 4.19 -15.13 24.97
C LYS A 582 3.44 -13.84 25.38
N SER A 583 3.97 -12.67 25.00
CA SER A 583 3.48 -11.36 25.37
C SER A 583 3.03 -10.58 24.15
N VAL A 584 1.74 -10.20 24.15
CA VAL A 584 1.16 -9.32 23.13
C VAL A 584 1.71 -7.90 23.22
N THR A 585 2.07 -7.47 24.42
CA THR A 585 2.69 -6.16 24.66
C THR A 585 4.05 -6.09 23.99
N GLU A 586 4.90 -7.12 24.13
CA GLU A 586 6.19 -7.18 23.46
C GLU A 586 6.05 -7.28 21.94
N MET A 587 5.08 -8.05 21.43
CA MET A 587 4.73 -8.04 20.01
C MET A 587 4.32 -6.65 19.51
N ALA A 588 3.45 -5.97 20.26
CA ALA A 588 2.99 -4.63 19.91
C ALA A 588 4.16 -3.63 19.88
N LYS A 589 5.04 -3.71 20.88
CA LYS A 589 6.25 -2.89 20.98
C LYS A 589 7.21 -3.16 19.81
N ALA A 590 7.50 -4.42 19.52
CA ALA A 590 8.34 -4.83 18.41
C ALA A 590 7.79 -4.37 17.04
N LEU A 591 6.48 -4.28 16.91
CA LEU A 591 5.80 -3.71 15.74
C LEU A 591 5.68 -2.16 15.80
N GLY A 592 6.27 -1.48 16.78
CA GLY A 592 6.25 -0.03 16.92
C GLY A 592 4.86 0.54 17.19
N HIS A 593 3.99 -0.18 17.90
CA HIS A 593 2.69 0.32 18.36
C HIS A 593 2.82 0.92 19.75
N VAL A 594 2.40 2.18 19.90
CA VAL A 594 2.54 2.95 21.17
C VAL A 594 1.53 2.51 22.22
N ARG A 595 0.40 1.95 21.80
CA ARG A 595 -0.65 1.46 22.73
C ARG A 595 -1.04 0.04 22.34
N TYR A 596 -1.21 -0.77 23.38
CA TYR A 596 -1.86 -2.07 23.23
C TYR A 596 -3.31 -1.86 22.80
N ASP A 597 -3.70 -2.56 21.74
CA ASP A 597 -5.08 -2.63 21.28
C ASP A 597 -5.37 -4.11 21.00
N ALA A 598 -6.38 -4.66 21.68
CA ALA A 598 -6.83 -6.05 21.46
C ALA A 598 -7.19 -6.32 19.99
N ILE A 599 -7.62 -5.27 19.27
CA ILE A 599 -7.85 -5.31 17.83
C ILE A 599 -6.54 -5.56 17.04
N LEU A 600 -5.40 -5.24 17.62
CA LEU A 600 -4.08 -5.43 17.00
C LEU A 600 -3.80 -6.91 16.70
N LEU A 601 -4.09 -7.80 17.63
CA LEU A 601 -3.96 -9.25 17.45
C LEU A 601 -4.76 -9.72 16.21
N ARG A 602 -6.00 -9.27 16.07
CA ARG A 602 -6.86 -9.61 14.92
C ARG A 602 -6.31 -9.12 13.58
N ARG A 603 -5.41 -8.13 13.59
CA ARG A 603 -4.79 -7.59 12.35
C ARG A 603 -3.59 -8.39 11.86
N TYR A 604 -2.91 -9.08 12.75
CA TYR A 604 -1.64 -9.77 12.44
C TYR A 604 -1.77 -11.28 12.48
N LEU A 605 -2.64 -11.83 13.32
CA LEU A 605 -2.81 -13.27 13.44
C LEU A 605 -3.96 -13.79 12.56
N PRO A 606 -3.80 -14.94 11.90
CA PRO A 606 -4.88 -15.66 11.25
C PRO A 606 -5.99 -16.04 12.24
N GLU A 607 -7.22 -16.14 11.75
CA GLU A 607 -8.41 -16.33 12.60
C GLU A 607 -8.34 -17.61 13.46
N ALA A 608 -7.78 -18.69 12.91
CA ALA A 608 -7.58 -19.95 13.64
C ALA A 608 -6.59 -19.78 14.81
N ILE A 609 -5.45 -19.13 14.56
CA ILE A 609 -4.45 -18.82 15.58
C ILE A 609 -5.01 -17.81 16.58
N LEU A 610 -5.75 -16.82 16.10
CA LEU A 610 -6.41 -15.82 16.94
C LEU A 610 -7.40 -16.48 17.89
N SER A 611 -8.23 -17.41 17.41
CA SER A 611 -9.21 -18.14 18.23
C SER A 611 -8.54 -18.94 19.32
N PHE A 612 -7.43 -19.64 19.01
CA PHE A 612 -6.62 -20.35 20.00
C PHE A 612 -6.09 -19.41 21.09
N PHE A 613 -5.50 -18.28 20.70
CA PHE A 613 -4.99 -17.32 21.66
C PHE A 613 -6.08 -16.64 22.47
N GLN A 614 -7.23 -16.34 21.88
CA GLN A 614 -8.37 -15.80 22.61
C GLN A 614 -8.84 -16.78 23.68
N THR A 615 -8.97 -18.05 23.34
CA THR A 615 -9.36 -19.08 24.32
C THR A 615 -8.32 -19.21 25.45
N ARG A 616 -7.01 -19.19 25.11
CA ARG A 616 -5.93 -19.21 26.10
C ARG A 616 -5.95 -17.94 26.97
N TRP A 617 -6.17 -16.75 26.39
CA TRP A 617 -6.27 -15.49 27.13
C TRP A 617 -7.44 -15.48 28.09
N ILE A 618 -8.59 -16.00 27.66
CA ILE A 618 -9.75 -16.12 28.52
C ILE A 618 -9.42 -17.06 29.70
N ARG A 619 -8.75 -18.17 29.46
CA ARG A 619 -8.29 -19.07 30.53
C ARG A 619 -7.29 -18.40 31.48
N ILE A 620 -6.34 -17.65 30.96
CA ILE A 620 -5.38 -16.88 31.77
C ILE A 620 -6.12 -15.84 32.61
N PHE A 621 -7.06 -15.10 32.02
CA PHE A 621 -7.88 -14.13 32.74
C PHE A 621 -8.73 -14.80 33.81
N GLN A 622 -9.42 -15.88 33.49
CA GLN A 622 -10.23 -16.64 34.43
C GLN A 622 -9.39 -17.17 35.60
N ARG A 623 -8.21 -17.76 35.33
CA ARG A 623 -7.28 -18.22 36.36
C ARG A 623 -6.76 -17.07 37.23
N SER A 624 -6.39 -15.96 36.64
CA SER A 624 -5.97 -14.76 37.40
C SER A 624 -7.09 -14.21 38.27
N PHE A 625 -8.32 -14.22 37.78
CA PHE A 625 -9.49 -13.81 38.55
C PHE A 625 -9.77 -14.80 39.71
N ILE A 626 -9.68 -16.11 39.46
CA ILE A 626 -9.82 -17.14 40.49
C ILE A 626 -8.71 -16.99 41.53
N CYS A 627 -7.46 -16.73 41.12
CA CYS A 627 -6.34 -16.49 42.01
C CYS A 627 -6.61 -15.29 42.94
N GLU A 628 -7.11 -14.18 42.39
CA GLU A 628 -7.43 -12.99 43.17
C GLU A 628 -8.62 -13.22 44.10
N ALA A 629 -9.66 -13.89 43.60
CA ALA A 629 -10.86 -14.22 44.43
C ALA A 629 -10.58 -15.24 45.53
N MET A 630 -9.58 -16.12 45.34
CA MET A 630 -9.28 -17.23 46.25
C MET A 630 -7.93 -17.06 46.97
N LYS A 631 -7.31 -15.88 46.91
CA LYS A 631 -5.95 -15.62 47.46
C LYS A 631 -5.77 -16.05 48.92
N ASP A 632 -6.81 -15.97 49.71
CA ASP A 632 -6.81 -16.32 51.15
C ASP A 632 -7.45 -17.70 51.40
N SER A 633 -7.74 -18.47 50.37
CA SER A 633 -8.38 -19.80 50.51
C SER A 633 -7.37 -20.92 50.48
N PRO A 634 -7.47 -21.94 51.38
CA PRO A 634 -6.64 -23.11 51.32
C PRO A 634 -6.85 -23.98 50.07
N TYR A 635 -7.94 -23.76 49.31
CA TYR A 635 -8.31 -24.46 48.10
C TYR A 635 -7.85 -23.74 46.81
N LEU A 636 -6.98 -22.72 46.95
CA LEU A 636 -6.53 -21.89 45.83
C LEU A 636 -5.90 -22.74 44.71
N LEU A 637 -5.04 -23.68 45.03
CA LEU A 637 -4.37 -24.56 44.06
C LEU A 637 -5.36 -25.46 43.32
N GLU A 638 -6.32 -26.07 44.05
CA GLU A 638 -7.34 -26.91 43.44
C GLU A 638 -8.30 -26.16 42.51
N ALA A 639 -8.60 -24.89 42.87
CA ALA A 639 -9.51 -24.04 42.09
C ALA A 639 -8.84 -23.48 40.82
N THR A 640 -7.51 -23.39 40.81
CA THR A 640 -6.76 -22.78 39.71
C THR A 640 -6.07 -23.78 38.81
N ASP A 641 -6.21 -25.09 39.05
CA ASP A 641 -5.53 -26.19 38.31
C ASP A 641 -4.00 -26.05 38.23
N PHE A 642 -3.38 -25.37 39.22
CA PHE A 642 -1.92 -25.37 39.34
C PHE A 642 -1.43 -26.55 40.23
N SER A 643 -0.36 -27.19 39.78
CA SER A 643 0.18 -28.34 40.47
C SER A 643 1.05 -27.97 41.68
N SER A 644 1.53 -26.72 41.77
CA SER A 644 2.37 -26.23 42.86
C SER A 644 2.24 -24.70 43.07
N MET A 645 2.67 -24.24 44.27
CA MET A 645 2.76 -22.80 44.56
C MET A 645 3.77 -22.05 43.66
N ASP A 646 4.84 -22.76 43.25
CA ASP A 646 5.85 -22.19 42.35
C ASP A 646 5.26 -21.91 40.94
N GLU A 647 4.43 -22.81 40.44
CA GLU A 647 3.72 -22.67 39.20
C GLU A 647 2.70 -21.48 39.28
N LEU A 648 1.99 -21.39 40.39
CA LEU A 648 1.09 -20.27 40.68
C LEU A 648 1.84 -18.94 40.77
N HIS A 649 2.99 -18.88 41.49
CA HIS A 649 3.78 -17.65 41.56
C HIS A 649 4.39 -17.28 40.22
N GLY A 650 4.84 -18.23 39.41
CA GLY A 650 5.28 -18.01 38.04
C GLY A 650 4.16 -17.42 37.18
N PHE A 651 2.95 -17.97 37.27
CA PHE A 651 1.77 -17.49 36.60
C PHE A 651 1.43 -16.03 37.02
N LEU A 652 1.34 -15.75 38.30
CA LEU A 652 1.03 -14.40 38.82
C LEU A 652 2.10 -13.39 38.42
N LYS A 653 3.38 -13.76 38.44
CA LYS A 653 4.49 -12.91 38.01
C LYS A 653 4.38 -12.53 36.53
N ASN A 654 3.96 -13.47 35.68
CA ASN A 654 3.89 -13.28 34.24
C ASN A 654 2.56 -12.68 33.76
N HIS A 655 1.47 -12.93 34.51
CA HIS A 655 0.11 -12.61 34.12
C HIS A 655 -0.70 -11.83 35.19
N ALA A 656 -0.01 -11.19 36.16
CA ALA A 656 -0.70 -10.34 37.13
C ALA A 656 -1.56 -9.30 36.44
N LEU A 657 -2.83 -9.18 36.84
CA LEU A 657 -3.82 -8.23 36.31
C LEU A 657 -3.44 -6.78 36.65
N LYS A 658 -2.36 -6.26 36.05
CA LYS A 658 -1.88 -4.88 36.27
C LYS A 658 -2.84 -3.83 35.71
N ASP A 659 -3.69 -4.16 34.74
CA ASP A 659 -4.58 -3.25 34.05
C ASP A 659 -6.02 -3.79 33.94
N ILE A 660 -6.63 -4.15 35.06
CA ILE A 660 -8.06 -4.42 35.09
C ILE A 660 -8.80 -3.10 34.85
N PRO A 661 -9.71 -3.01 33.83
CA PRO A 661 -10.55 -1.85 33.64
C PRO A 661 -11.26 -1.44 34.93
N SER A 662 -11.37 -0.14 35.19
CA SER A 662 -11.88 0.39 36.47
C SER A 662 -13.27 -0.13 36.88
N HIS A 663 -14.12 -0.42 35.88
CA HIS A 663 -15.47 -1.00 36.12
C HIS A 663 -15.43 -2.47 36.56
N LEU A 664 -14.34 -3.21 36.29
CA LEU A 664 -14.12 -4.58 36.78
C LEU A 664 -13.40 -4.60 38.14
N ARG A 665 -12.71 -3.49 38.52
CA ARG A 665 -12.09 -3.35 39.86
C ARG A 665 -13.12 -3.00 40.94
N ASN A 666 -14.16 -2.29 40.56
CA ASN A 666 -15.23 -1.92 41.49
C ASN A 666 -16.61 -2.17 40.86
N PRO A 667 -17.22 -3.35 41.11
CA PRO A 667 -18.54 -3.72 40.54
C PRO A 667 -19.64 -2.78 40.97
N ASP A 668 -19.47 -2.02 42.05
CA ASP A 668 -20.49 -1.07 42.57
C ASP A 668 -20.43 0.29 41.82
N ASN A 669 -19.40 0.54 41.03
CA ASN A 669 -19.26 1.73 40.21
C ASN A 669 -19.95 1.51 38.88
N LYS A 670 -21.27 1.64 38.83
CA LYS A 670 -22.02 1.57 37.56
C LYS A 670 -21.66 2.79 36.70
N PRO A 671 -21.12 2.59 35.49
CA PRO A 671 -20.91 3.71 34.56
C PRO A 671 -22.29 4.33 34.20
N ASN A 672 -22.36 5.65 34.16
CA ASN A 672 -23.55 6.36 33.70
C ASN A 672 -23.97 5.88 32.32
N ALA A 673 -25.25 5.71 32.08
CA ALA A 673 -25.83 5.16 30.84
C ALA A 673 -25.36 5.87 29.56
N GLU A 674 -25.01 7.16 29.66
CA GLU A 674 -24.47 7.95 28.52
C GLU A 674 -23.05 7.57 28.07
N GLN A 675 -22.27 6.84 28.89
CA GLN A 675 -20.93 6.35 28.50
C GLN A 675 -20.94 4.96 27.86
N ILE A 676 -22.06 4.28 27.84
CA ILE A 676 -22.21 2.90 27.32
C ILE A 676 -22.42 2.87 25.80
N GLU A 677 -22.92 3.94 25.18
CA GLU A 677 -23.18 3.96 23.74
C GLU A 677 -21.93 3.98 22.83
N SER A 678 -20.74 4.17 23.37
CA SER A 678 -19.52 4.28 22.54
C SER A 678 -18.57 3.08 22.58
N ARG A 679 -18.87 2.03 23.36
CA ARG A 679 -17.99 0.83 23.44
C ARG A 679 -18.84 -0.43 23.54
N SER A 680 -19.09 -1.07 22.39
CA SER A 680 -19.50 -2.47 22.36
C SER A 680 -18.33 -3.35 22.81
N SER A 681 -18.16 -3.51 24.13
CA SER A 681 -17.26 -4.52 24.67
C SER A 681 -17.96 -5.88 24.61
N GLN A 682 -17.61 -6.68 23.60
CA GLN A 682 -18.00 -8.09 23.59
C GLN A 682 -17.14 -8.79 24.66
N VAL A 683 -17.81 -9.33 25.68
CA VAL A 683 -17.15 -10.19 26.67
C VAL A 683 -17.19 -11.62 26.13
N TYR A 684 -16.03 -12.19 25.85
CA TYR A 684 -15.92 -13.59 25.45
C TYR A 684 -15.73 -14.44 26.69
N ILE A 685 -16.64 -15.37 26.92
CA ILE A 685 -16.56 -16.35 28.02
C ILE A 685 -16.24 -17.71 27.39
N SER A 686 -15.12 -18.33 27.85
CA SER A 686 -14.83 -19.73 27.49
C SER A 686 -15.73 -20.62 28.35
N ILE A 687 -16.52 -21.46 27.69
CA ILE A 687 -17.50 -22.32 28.37
C ILE A 687 -17.01 -23.77 28.30
N ASP A 688 -16.55 -24.28 29.43
CA ASP A 688 -16.31 -25.70 29.65
C ASP A 688 -17.22 -26.23 30.79
N VAL A 689 -17.18 -27.55 31.01
CA VAL A 689 -18.02 -28.20 32.03
C VAL A 689 -17.68 -27.68 33.43
N GLY A 690 -16.41 -27.44 33.74
CA GLY A 690 -15.95 -26.98 35.05
C GLY A 690 -16.43 -25.57 35.37
N ILE A 691 -16.26 -24.65 34.44
CA ILE A 691 -16.69 -23.25 34.56
C ILE A 691 -18.20 -23.16 34.68
N MET A 692 -18.93 -23.88 33.82
CA MET A 692 -20.40 -23.94 33.94
C MET A 692 -20.85 -24.53 35.24
N THR A 693 -20.20 -25.58 35.76
CA THR A 693 -20.51 -26.17 37.06
C THR A 693 -20.30 -25.17 38.19
N ALA A 694 -19.22 -24.41 38.18
CA ALA A 694 -18.92 -23.37 39.15
C ALA A 694 -19.95 -22.23 39.09
N LEU A 695 -20.26 -21.72 37.90
CA LEU A 695 -21.25 -20.66 37.70
C LEU A 695 -22.64 -21.09 38.16
N LEU A 696 -23.11 -22.29 37.79
CA LEU A 696 -24.40 -22.83 38.20
C LEU A 696 -24.45 -23.09 39.70
N SER A 697 -23.35 -23.56 40.30
CA SER A 697 -23.27 -23.77 41.75
C SER A 697 -23.32 -22.45 42.51
N LEU A 698 -22.70 -21.39 42.00
CA LEU A 698 -22.78 -20.04 42.53
C LEU A 698 -24.18 -19.46 42.42
N GLU A 699 -24.81 -19.57 41.24
CA GLU A 699 -26.20 -19.15 41.02
C GLU A 699 -27.16 -19.84 41.99
N ALA A 700 -27.05 -21.16 42.09
CA ALA A 700 -27.87 -21.95 43.00
C ALA A 700 -27.64 -21.55 44.48
N ALA A 701 -26.39 -21.30 44.89
CA ALA A 701 -26.06 -20.84 46.23
C ALA A 701 -26.62 -19.46 46.53
N VAL A 702 -26.56 -18.52 45.60
CA VAL A 702 -27.14 -17.17 45.77
C VAL A 702 -28.65 -17.23 45.83
N VAL A 703 -29.30 -18.06 45.02
CA VAL A 703 -30.77 -18.21 44.99
C VAL A 703 -31.29 -18.94 46.25
N SER A 704 -30.56 -19.94 46.75
CA SER A 704 -30.93 -20.72 47.92
C SER A 704 -30.51 -20.11 49.24
N SER A 705 -29.80 -18.98 49.23
CA SER A 705 -29.30 -18.33 50.44
C SER A 705 -30.42 -17.82 51.36
N GLU A 706 -30.46 -18.34 52.60
CA GLU A 706 -31.36 -17.85 53.63
C GLU A 706 -31.03 -16.42 54.08
N LYS A 707 -29.80 -15.95 53.85
CA LYS A 707 -29.30 -14.64 54.22
C LYS A 707 -29.07 -13.75 52.97
N ALA A 708 -30.07 -13.58 52.15
CA ALA A 708 -30.01 -12.86 50.87
C ALA A 708 -29.46 -11.42 50.99
N HIS A 709 -29.57 -10.78 52.16
CA HIS A 709 -29.06 -9.44 52.44
C HIS A 709 -27.56 -9.40 52.73
N GLU A 710 -26.95 -10.53 53.16
CA GLU A 710 -25.51 -10.67 53.41
C GLU A 710 -24.73 -11.13 52.17
N VAL A 711 -25.44 -11.54 51.10
CA VAL A 711 -24.79 -11.95 49.84
C VAL A 711 -24.12 -10.78 49.18
N CYS A 712 -22.82 -10.90 48.94
CA CYS A 712 -22.02 -9.81 48.37
C CYS A 712 -22.45 -9.48 46.91
N GLY A 713 -22.26 -8.21 46.53
CA GLY A 713 -22.63 -7.71 45.21
C GLY A 713 -21.97 -8.44 44.05
N LYS A 714 -20.73 -8.93 44.24
CA LYS A 714 -19.98 -9.74 43.25
C LYS A 714 -20.66 -11.08 43.01
N ALA A 715 -21.09 -11.76 44.06
CA ALA A 715 -21.77 -13.04 43.91
C ALA A 715 -23.10 -12.88 43.16
N LYS A 716 -23.89 -11.87 43.48
CA LYS A 716 -25.13 -11.55 42.75
C LYS A 716 -24.88 -11.29 41.26
N TYR A 717 -23.88 -10.46 40.96
CA TYR A 717 -23.46 -10.19 39.55
C TYR A 717 -23.14 -11.47 38.77
N TRP A 718 -22.31 -12.35 39.36
CA TRP A 718 -21.93 -13.59 38.67
C TRP A 718 -23.06 -14.62 38.59
N ALA A 719 -23.97 -14.59 39.51
CA ALA A 719 -25.22 -15.37 39.42
C ALA A 719 -26.10 -14.91 38.25
N ASP A 720 -26.22 -13.57 38.06
CA ASP A 720 -26.94 -13.00 36.90
C ASP A 720 -26.26 -13.35 35.57
N VAL A 721 -24.92 -13.30 35.52
CA VAL A 721 -24.15 -13.74 34.36
C VAL A 721 -24.33 -15.23 34.08
N SER A 722 -24.31 -16.09 35.11
CA SER A 722 -24.60 -17.53 34.99
C SER A 722 -25.95 -17.79 34.34
N LYS A 723 -26.97 -17.11 34.82
CA LYS A 723 -28.32 -17.22 34.29
C LYS A 723 -28.40 -16.77 32.82
N ALA A 724 -27.83 -15.61 32.49
CA ALA A 724 -27.83 -15.10 31.13
C ALA A 724 -27.09 -16.06 30.16
N VAL A 725 -25.92 -16.59 30.55
CA VAL A 725 -25.16 -17.55 29.75
C VAL A 725 -25.93 -18.86 29.58
N SER A 726 -26.54 -19.37 30.65
CA SER A 726 -27.32 -20.61 30.61
C SER A 726 -28.54 -20.50 29.70
N ASP A 727 -29.22 -19.36 29.74
CA ASP A 727 -30.38 -19.06 28.90
C ASP A 727 -29.97 -18.95 27.42
N GLU A 728 -28.83 -18.31 27.14
CA GLU A 728 -28.33 -18.16 25.77
C GLU A 728 -27.88 -19.51 25.17
N ILE A 729 -27.20 -20.35 25.96
CA ILE A 729 -26.83 -21.71 25.53
C ILE A 729 -28.10 -22.56 25.27
N ALA A 730 -29.12 -22.44 26.12
CA ALA A 730 -30.36 -23.16 25.94
C ALA A 730 -31.11 -22.76 24.66
N ARG A 731 -31.09 -21.46 24.31
CA ARG A 731 -31.69 -20.92 23.08
C ARG A 731 -30.83 -21.18 21.83
N GLY A 732 -29.50 -21.24 21.99
CA GLY A 732 -28.56 -21.46 20.89
C GLY A 732 -28.70 -22.83 20.23
N ASN A 733 -28.05 -23.04 19.10
CA ASN A 733 -28.08 -24.32 18.35
C ASN A 733 -26.79 -25.16 18.51
N ASP A 734 -25.87 -24.76 19.37
CA ASP A 734 -24.61 -25.47 19.58
C ASP A 734 -24.81 -26.70 20.46
N ALA A 735 -24.70 -27.88 19.87
CA ALA A 735 -24.88 -29.17 20.56
C ALA A 735 -23.82 -29.46 21.62
N LEU A 736 -22.59 -28.95 21.42
CA LEU A 736 -21.47 -29.14 22.36
C LEU A 736 -21.70 -28.30 23.63
N LEU A 737 -22.07 -27.06 23.48
CA LEU A 737 -22.37 -26.14 24.58
C LEU A 737 -23.58 -26.67 25.39
N LYS A 738 -24.62 -27.17 24.71
CA LYS A 738 -25.76 -27.83 25.40
C LYS A 738 -25.35 -29.06 26.18
N LYS A 739 -24.45 -29.86 25.64
CA LYS A 739 -23.88 -31.02 26.36
C LYS A 739 -23.11 -30.58 27.61
N HIS A 740 -22.26 -29.55 27.50
CA HIS A 740 -21.53 -28.98 28.64
C HIS A 740 -22.46 -28.44 29.69
N LEU A 741 -23.50 -27.73 29.32
CA LEU A 741 -24.54 -27.22 30.26
C LEU A 741 -25.26 -28.34 30.98
N ASN A 742 -25.64 -29.43 30.28
CA ASN A 742 -26.33 -30.57 30.90
C ASN A 742 -25.44 -31.32 31.89
N VAL A 743 -24.15 -31.52 31.52
CA VAL A 743 -23.20 -32.14 32.45
C VAL A 743 -22.94 -31.24 33.67
N ALA A 744 -22.78 -29.94 33.45
CA ALA A 744 -22.60 -28.97 34.52
C ALA A 744 -23.80 -28.91 35.48
N ARG A 745 -25.03 -28.99 34.98
CA ARG A 745 -26.23 -29.10 35.80
C ARG A 745 -26.28 -30.36 36.69
N ALA A 746 -25.80 -31.49 36.16
CA ALA A 746 -25.70 -32.75 36.91
C ALA A 746 -24.68 -32.70 38.05
N HIS A 747 -23.65 -31.84 37.92
CA HIS A 747 -22.58 -31.71 38.93
C HIS A 747 -22.72 -30.42 39.77
N CYS A 748 -23.78 -29.67 39.63
CA CYS A 748 -24.06 -28.45 40.40
C CYS A 748 -24.14 -28.76 41.90
N ASN A 749 -23.35 -28.03 42.70
CA ASN A 749 -23.34 -28.20 44.16
C ASN A 749 -23.25 -26.84 44.87
N PRO A 750 -24.38 -26.25 45.29
CA PRO A 750 -24.45 -24.96 45.94
C PRO A 750 -23.68 -24.91 47.29
N SER A 751 -23.60 -26.01 48.02
CA SER A 751 -22.91 -26.04 49.31
C SER A 751 -21.41 -25.71 49.24
N ARG A 752 -20.79 -25.95 48.09
CA ARG A 752 -19.38 -25.59 47.87
C ARG A 752 -19.18 -24.07 47.75
N MET A 753 -20.22 -23.32 47.44
CA MET A 753 -20.17 -21.87 47.23
C MET A 753 -20.72 -21.09 48.42
N GLU A 754 -21.31 -21.76 49.39
CA GLU A 754 -22.05 -21.13 50.51
C GLU A 754 -21.18 -20.19 51.34
N ASN A 755 -19.90 -20.52 51.55
CA ASN A 755 -18.99 -19.63 52.29
C ASN A 755 -18.43 -18.48 51.43
N ILE A 756 -18.44 -18.62 50.12
CA ILE A 756 -17.87 -17.65 49.19
C ILE A 756 -18.82 -16.49 48.91
N ILE A 757 -20.12 -16.76 48.91
CA ILE A 757 -21.16 -15.75 48.60
C ILE A 757 -21.30 -14.66 49.68
N TYR A 758 -20.85 -14.91 50.92
CA TYR A 758 -20.93 -13.96 52.02
C TYR A 758 -19.65 -13.20 52.33
N VAL A 759 -18.53 -13.50 51.64
CA VAL A 759 -17.27 -12.81 51.89
C VAL A 759 -17.37 -11.38 51.39
N ALA A 760 -17.46 -10.44 52.31
CA ALA A 760 -17.28 -9.02 51.99
C ALA A 760 -15.85 -8.82 51.54
N ALA A 761 -15.65 -8.31 50.31
CA ALA A 761 -14.36 -7.84 49.89
C ALA A 761 -13.98 -6.64 50.76
N THR A 762 -13.04 -6.85 51.70
CA THR A 762 -12.34 -5.75 52.38
C THR A 762 -11.38 -5.05 51.41
#